data_98da7bfe4a54cdbd089c387668c24fb7
#
_entry.id   98da7bfe4a54cdbd089c387668c24fb7
#
_cell.length_a   1.000
_cell.length_b   1.000
_cell.length_c   1.000
_cell.angle_alpha   90.00
_cell.angle_beta   90.00
_cell.angle_gamma   90.00
#
_symmetry.space_group_name_H-M   'P 1'
#
loop_
_entity.id
_entity.type
_entity.pdbx_description
1 polymer ?
#
loop_
_entity_poly.entity_id
_entity_poly.type
_entity_poly.pdbx_seq_one_letter_code
_entity_poly.pdbx_strand_id
1 'polypeptide(L)'
;MLTPDFLGTRGDAQVADGKGSRTEILLHEHQREVWVRTDRLFAGLLVFEAFCCLFAGLFITPRTWIVATGLLHVHLYIAVPLSFLIAFLPVVLVLTQPGETLTRHVIAIAQACMSALLIHLTGGRIETHFHVFGSLAFLAFYRDWKVLVTASTVVALDHFLRGVYWPESVFGVISAGRYRWLEHTGWVVFEDIFLMQSCRQGVAEMRRIAERQDAAEDATRAKSAFLANMSHEIRTPMNGIMGMTGLALETELTEEQKGFLATAYGSAESLLTILDDILDFSKVEAGKLEIHPVPFRLREEVGDVLNAFSVRSAAKDIDLIFDVLPDVPDALNGDIARLRQILVNLVGNAIKFSVQGQIVVRVVVQSGDDQPLRLRFDVADSGRGIKEEEIGLIFRAFEQGDSSMTRRFGGTGLGLAISKQLIELMGGTITVKSKFGVGSTFSFELPFTQAECLVEPGHHTKNFAGVKALLVDDNATNLRVLKRNLGTWGVGVVVAESSKEALQLLQGGECADISIVLTDVHMPDMDGFSLASEIRDFLPNIPVLPIASAIRPGDYEHCRAIGIARPLLKPVKDSVLRKALSELLGRNDIAGGTENVNDQMKRIPSDYYEILLVEDHEINRKFAERFLSKRGHRVTVVANGQEAVNAFENSRFDVVLMDLQMPVLDGFAATKIIRGLPNGETTPIIAMTAHTMKGDREKCFEKGLDGYISKPVRPHDLQAELLRVMQAKKEKPEL
;
A
#
# COMPACT_ATOMS: atom_id res chain seq x y z
N MET A 1 6.96 39.08 43.16
CA MET A 1 5.64 38.57 42.76
C MET A 1 5.86 37.22 42.03
N LEU A 2 5.71 36.14 42.76
CA LEU A 2 5.84 34.77 42.26
C LEU A 2 4.46 34.31 41.76
N THR A 3 4.31 34.07 40.48
CA THR A 3 3.07 33.58 39.86
C THR A 3 2.75 32.14 40.27
N PRO A 4 1.48 31.69 40.30
CA PRO A 4 1.04 30.41 40.89
C PRO A 4 1.34 29.13 40.08
N ASP A 5 2.26 29.13 39.15
CA ASP A 5 2.65 27.94 38.36
C ASP A 5 3.58 26.95 39.11
N PHE A 6 3.64 27.06 40.44
CA PHE A 6 4.58 26.30 41.26
C PHE A 6 4.10 24.87 41.61
N LEU A 7 2.86 24.52 41.26
CA LEU A 7 2.29 23.18 41.48
C LEU A 7 1.89 22.57 40.11
N GLY A 8 2.74 21.75 39.57
CA GLY A 8 2.60 21.08 38.24
C GLY A 8 1.42 20.08 38.07
N THR A 9 0.29 20.36 38.73
CA THR A 9 -0.93 19.56 38.65
C THR A 9 -1.89 19.96 37.55
N ARG A 10 -1.67 21.13 36.87
CA ARG A 10 -2.52 21.54 35.74
C ARG A 10 -2.10 20.94 34.39
N GLY A 11 -0.81 20.68 34.17
CA GLY A 11 -0.32 20.08 32.93
C GLY A 11 -0.76 18.62 32.77
N ASP A 12 -0.59 17.83 33.82
CA ASP A 12 -0.94 16.41 33.84
C ASP A 12 -2.45 16.16 33.64
N ALA A 13 -3.29 17.03 34.21
CA ALA A 13 -4.75 16.95 34.05
C ALA A 13 -5.24 17.37 32.65
N GLN A 14 -4.58 18.36 32.01
CA GLN A 14 -4.95 18.81 30.65
C GLN A 14 -4.51 17.82 29.55
N VAL A 15 -3.40 17.11 29.75
CA VAL A 15 -2.95 16.05 28.80
C VAL A 15 -3.83 14.81 28.94
N ALA A 16 -4.26 14.46 30.15
CA ALA A 16 -5.18 13.35 30.40
C ALA A 16 -6.58 13.58 29.79
N ASP A 17 -7.02 14.84 29.66
CA ASP A 17 -8.32 15.23 29.05
C ASP A 17 -8.27 15.43 27.52
N GLY A 18 -7.13 15.20 26.86
CA GLY A 18 -6.96 15.37 25.41
C GLY A 18 -7.03 16.83 24.92
N LYS A 19 -6.90 17.81 25.81
CA LYS A 19 -7.01 19.25 25.52
C LYS A 19 -5.65 19.97 25.45
N GLY A 20 -4.53 19.25 25.58
CA GLY A 20 -3.17 19.78 25.44
C GLY A 20 -2.81 20.04 23.97
N SER A 21 -1.91 21.00 23.73
CA SER A 21 -1.34 21.14 22.39
C SER A 21 -0.57 19.87 22.01
N ARG A 22 -0.46 19.57 20.72
CA ARG A 22 0.28 18.40 20.22
C ARG A 22 1.72 18.35 20.74
N THR A 23 2.36 19.51 20.81
CA THR A 23 3.71 19.67 21.38
C THR A 23 3.76 19.22 22.86
N GLU A 24 2.74 19.51 23.67
CA GLU A 24 2.69 19.08 25.09
C GLU A 24 2.50 17.57 25.23
N ILE A 25 1.69 16.98 24.35
CA ILE A 25 1.52 15.51 24.31
C ILE A 25 2.86 14.84 23.98
N LEU A 26 3.55 15.28 22.92
CA LEU A 26 4.85 14.76 22.54
C LEU A 26 5.91 14.94 23.63
N LEU A 27 5.94 16.10 24.30
CA LEU A 27 6.84 16.35 25.41
C LEU A 27 6.58 15.38 26.56
N HIS A 28 5.31 15.16 26.91
CA HIS A 28 4.93 14.25 27.98
C HIS A 28 5.28 12.79 27.64
N GLU A 29 5.09 12.36 26.40
CA GLU A 29 5.50 11.04 25.93
C GLU A 29 7.02 10.85 26.08
N HIS A 30 7.84 11.79 25.61
CA HIS A 30 9.28 11.75 25.78
C HIS A 30 9.72 11.74 27.25
N GLN A 31 9.09 12.55 28.10
CA GLN A 31 9.37 12.56 29.54
C GLN A 31 9.04 11.22 30.18
N ARG A 32 7.89 10.64 29.86
CA ARG A 32 7.46 9.35 30.41
C ARG A 32 8.42 8.23 30.02
N GLU A 33 8.90 8.23 28.80
CA GLU A 33 9.90 7.25 28.33
C GLU A 33 11.21 7.35 29.15
N VAL A 34 11.69 8.58 29.40
CA VAL A 34 12.86 8.83 30.25
C VAL A 34 12.59 8.32 31.67
N TRP A 35 11.43 8.60 32.27
CA TRP A 35 11.09 8.17 33.61
C TRP A 35 11.03 6.65 33.74
N VAL A 36 10.35 5.96 32.84
CA VAL A 36 10.27 4.48 32.83
C VAL A 36 11.65 3.84 32.71
N ARG A 37 12.49 4.37 31.84
CA ARG A 37 13.86 3.87 31.67
C ARG A 37 14.69 4.09 32.92
N THR A 38 14.58 5.26 33.54
CA THR A 38 15.30 5.63 34.76
C THR A 38 14.83 4.83 35.96
N ASP A 39 13.50 4.60 36.12
CA ASP A 39 12.94 3.74 37.15
C ASP A 39 13.55 2.33 37.13
N ARG A 40 13.63 1.72 35.93
CA ARG A 40 14.22 0.38 35.76
C ARG A 40 15.71 0.34 36.13
N LEU A 41 16.43 1.40 35.79
CA LEU A 41 17.83 1.55 36.18
C LEU A 41 17.99 1.58 37.69
N PHE A 42 17.16 2.40 38.39
CA PHE A 42 17.22 2.50 39.83
C PHE A 42 16.75 1.24 40.58
N ALA A 43 15.77 0.50 40.01
CA ALA A 43 15.40 -0.79 40.59
C ALA A 43 16.61 -1.75 40.63
N GLY A 44 17.38 -1.82 39.56
CA GLY A 44 18.62 -2.60 39.49
C GLY A 44 19.69 -2.08 40.44
N LEU A 45 19.88 -0.74 40.53
CA LEU A 45 20.86 -0.10 41.41
C LEU A 45 20.55 -0.36 42.88
N LEU A 46 19.32 -0.18 43.34
CA LEU A 46 18.91 -0.42 44.71
C LEU A 46 19.10 -1.89 45.15
N VAL A 47 18.84 -2.83 44.25
CA VAL A 47 19.12 -4.25 44.51
C VAL A 47 20.64 -4.47 44.65
N PHE A 48 21.44 -3.89 43.75
CA PHE A 48 22.90 -3.95 43.83
C PHE A 48 23.42 -3.34 45.14
N GLU A 49 22.92 -2.18 45.54
CA GLU A 49 23.31 -1.51 46.79
C GLU A 49 22.92 -2.31 48.05
N ALA A 50 21.80 -3.05 48.01
CA ALA A 50 21.45 -3.95 49.08
C ALA A 50 22.51 -5.08 49.26
N PHE A 51 23.05 -5.59 48.15
CA PHE A 51 24.20 -6.52 48.20
C PHE A 51 25.49 -5.85 48.68
N CYS A 52 25.73 -4.58 48.33
CA CYS A 52 26.84 -3.80 48.86
C CYS A 52 26.72 -3.61 50.40
N CYS A 53 25.51 -3.37 50.91
CA CYS A 53 25.27 -3.32 52.37
C CYS A 53 25.57 -4.66 53.05
N LEU A 54 25.18 -5.79 52.44
CA LEU A 54 25.55 -7.11 52.92
C LEU A 54 27.09 -7.29 52.98
N PHE A 55 27.79 -6.93 51.94
CA PHE A 55 29.25 -6.97 51.87
C PHE A 55 29.88 -6.06 52.95
N ALA A 56 29.41 -4.81 53.09
CA ALA A 56 29.88 -3.89 54.10
C ALA A 56 29.63 -4.42 55.53
N GLY A 57 28.47 -5.01 55.80
CA GLY A 57 28.11 -5.61 57.05
C GLY A 57 29.02 -6.79 57.43
N LEU A 58 29.43 -7.60 56.46
CA LEU A 58 30.29 -8.75 56.68
C LEU A 58 31.78 -8.42 56.80
N PHE A 59 32.30 -7.47 56.02
CA PHE A 59 33.76 -7.27 55.88
C PHE A 59 34.27 -5.92 56.43
N ILE A 60 33.41 -4.89 56.43
CA ILE A 60 33.82 -3.53 56.82
C ILE A 60 33.42 -3.21 58.25
N THR A 61 32.16 -3.42 58.59
CA THR A 61 31.56 -3.12 59.90
C THR A 61 32.35 -3.73 61.10
N PRO A 62 32.81 -5.03 61.06
CA PRO A 62 33.59 -5.61 62.17
C PRO A 62 34.94 -4.93 62.44
N ARG A 63 35.44 -4.19 61.46
CA ARG A 63 36.72 -3.43 61.56
C ARG A 63 36.55 -2.00 61.99
N THR A 64 35.38 -1.41 61.84
CA THR A 64 35.07 -0.02 62.15
C THR A 64 34.43 0.19 63.50
N TRP A 65 33.64 -0.81 63.94
CA TRP A 65 33.00 -0.76 65.24
C TRP A 65 33.73 -1.73 66.22
N ILE A 66 34.14 -1.22 67.38
CA ILE A 66 34.83 -2.04 68.39
C ILE A 66 33.86 -3.03 69.03
N VAL A 67 34.08 -4.33 68.79
CA VAL A 67 33.24 -5.41 69.30
C VAL A 67 34.05 -6.36 70.18
N ALA A 68 33.43 -6.86 71.26
CA ALA A 68 33.95 -7.95 72.04
C ALA A 68 34.07 -9.21 71.16
N THR A 69 35.22 -9.87 71.17
CA THR A 69 35.59 -10.98 70.31
C THR A 69 34.62 -12.14 70.39
N GLY A 70 34.07 -12.60 69.25
CA GLY A 70 33.37 -13.86 69.08
C GLY A 70 31.89 -13.84 68.71
N LEU A 71 31.27 -12.65 68.58
CA LEU A 71 29.88 -12.54 68.13
C LEU A 71 29.78 -11.74 66.82
N LEU A 72 28.94 -12.17 65.89
CA LEU A 72 28.57 -11.34 64.72
C LEU A 72 27.99 -10.02 65.19
N HIS A 73 28.42 -8.91 64.61
CA HIS A 73 28.01 -7.59 65.00
C HIS A 73 26.49 -7.39 64.80
N VAL A 74 25.82 -6.74 65.75
CA VAL A 74 24.37 -6.47 65.74
C VAL A 74 23.92 -5.75 64.43
N HIS A 75 24.79 -4.95 63.83
CA HIS A 75 24.52 -4.28 62.57
C HIS A 75 24.28 -5.23 61.41
N LEU A 76 24.88 -6.44 61.41
CA LEU A 76 24.61 -7.46 60.35
C LEU A 76 23.16 -7.93 60.43
N TYR A 77 22.63 -8.14 61.61
CA TYR A 77 21.26 -8.65 61.81
C TYR A 77 20.17 -7.61 61.55
N ILE A 78 20.47 -6.32 61.69
CA ILE A 78 19.50 -5.23 61.53
C ILE A 78 19.66 -4.57 60.15
N ALA A 79 20.87 -4.13 59.82
CA ALA A 79 21.10 -3.25 58.66
C ALA A 79 20.97 -4.02 57.30
N VAL A 80 21.35 -5.30 57.26
CA VAL A 80 21.22 -6.08 56.05
C VAL A 80 19.75 -6.35 55.70
N PRO A 81 18.90 -6.90 56.58
CA PRO A 81 17.47 -7.01 56.27
C PRO A 81 16.82 -5.66 55.94
N LEU A 82 17.24 -4.59 56.61
CA LEU A 82 16.73 -3.24 56.35
C LEU A 82 17.07 -2.75 54.92
N SER A 83 18.28 -3.06 54.40
CA SER A 83 18.65 -2.68 53.06
C SER A 83 17.76 -3.35 51.98
N PHE A 84 17.44 -4.65 52.16
CA PHE A 84 16.48 -5.34 51.27
C PHE A 84 15.07 -4.81 51.40
N LEU A 85 14.63 -4.42 52.64
CA LEU A 85 13.33 -3.80 52.85
C LEU A 85 13.22 -2.43 52.17
N ILE A 86 14.28 -1.62 52.23
CA ILE A 86 14.36 -0.31 51.54
C ILE A 86 14.25 -0.50 50.03
N ALA A 87 14.90 -1.51 49.45
CA ALA A 87 14.87 -1.79 48.02
C ALA A 87 13.52 -2.40 47.55
N PHE A 88 12.81 -3.11 48.45
CA PHE A 88 11.61 -3.88 48.06
C PHE A 88 10.47 -3.01 47.50
N LEU A 89 10.09 -1.95 48.21
CA LEU A 89 8.96 -1.10 47.78
C LEU A 89 9.22 -0.42 46.44
N PRO A 90 10.38 0.25 46.18
CA PRO A 90 10.72 0.80 44.87
C PRO A 90 10.67 -0.25 43.74
N VAL A 91 11.22 -1.45 43.96
CA VAL A 91 11.21 -2.50 42.95
C VAL A 91 9.78 -2.93 42.60
N VAL A 92 8.92 -3.12 43.61
CA VAL A 92 7.50 -3.42 43.37
C VAL A 92 6.80 -2.32 42.56
N LEU A 93 7.05 -1.06 42.89
CA LEU A 93 6.44 0.08 42.18
C LEU A 93 6.97 0.17 40.73
N VAL A 94 8.23 -0.07 40.50
CA VAL A 94 8.80 -0.10 39.12
C VAL A 94 8.18 -1.21 38.28
N LEU A 95 7.86 -2.37 38.88
CA LEU A 95 7.22 -3.49 38.18
C LEU A 95 5.72 -3.24 37.92
N THR A 96 5.04 -2.50 38.79
CA THR A 96 3.57 -2.28 38.73
C THR A 96 3.16 -0.95 38.14
N GLN A 97 3.92 0.12 38.40
CA GLN A 97 3.60 1.50 38.04
C GLN A 97 4.84 2.28 37.58
N PRO A 98 5.52 1.83 36.51
CA PRO A 98 6.71 2.53 36.00
C PRO A 98 6.34 3.90 35.40
N GLY A 99 7.18 4.90 35.63
CA GLY A 99 7.01 6.27 35.11
C GLY A 99 6.07 7.16 35.92
N GLU A 100 5.47 6.65 37.01
CA GLU A 100 4.56 7.43 37.84
C GLU A 100 5.31 8.35 38.80
N THR A 101 4.67 9.47 39.17
CA THR A 101 5.26 10.45 40.11
C THR A 101 5.61 9.81 41.44
N LEU A 102 4.73 8.98 41.98
CA LEU A 102 4.95 8.27 43.24
C LEU A 102 6.19 7.37 43.16
N THR A 103 6.35 6.61 42.10
CA THR A 103 7.45 5.66 41.91
C THR A 103 8.82 6.36 42.01
N ARG A 104 9.01 7.46 41.27
CA ARG A 104 10.29 8.19 41.28
C ARG A 104 10.62 8.90 42.58
N HIS A 105 9.59 9.39 43.30
CA HIS A 105 9.81 9.97 44.65
C HIS A 105 10.13 8.89 45.70
N VAL A 106 9.47 7.74 45.66
CA VAL A 106 9.80 6.58 46.51
C VAL A 106 11.21 6.07 46.23
N ILE A 107 11.63 6.01 44.97
CA ILE A 107 13.02 5.69 44.58
C ILE A 107 14.00 6.70 45.18
N ALA A 108 13.70 8.00 45.09
CA ALA A 108 14.55 9.05 45.65
C ALA A 108 14.72 8.92 47.20
N ILE A 109 13.63 8.64 47.89
CA ILE A 109 13.66 8.38 49.36
C ILE A 109 14.47 7.12 49.65
N ALA A 110 14.24 6.04 48.94
CA ALA A 110 14.94 4.77 49.15
C ALA A 110 16.46 4.93 48.87
N GLN A 111 16.84 5.65 47.81
CA GLN A 111 18.24 5.91 47.47
C GLN A 111 18.95 6.74 48.57
N ALA A 112 18.28 7.76 49.11
CA ALA A 112 18.79 8.53 50.22
C ALA A 112 18.93 7.69 51.52
N CYS A 113 17.91 6.84 51.81
CA CYS A 113 17.98 5.90 52.93
C CYS A 113 19.09 4.86 52.79
N MET A 114 19.31 4.35 51.56
CA MET A 114 20.40 3.41 51.26
C MET A 114 21.78 4.04 51.46
N SER A 115 21.94 5.30 51.03
CA SER A 115 23.15 6.08 51.27
C SER A 115 23.38 6.27 52.80
N ALA A 116 22.34 6.61 53.55
CA ALA A 116 22.42 6.76 54.99
C ALA A 116 22.81 5.46 55.70
N LEU A 117 22.30 4.32 55.24
CA LEU A 117 22.61 3.01 55.77
C LEU A 117 24.07 2.59 55.47
N LEU A 118 24.57 2.86 54.27
CA LEU A 118 25.97 2.59 53.90
C LEU A 118 26.95 3.45 54.72
N ILE A 119 26.63 4.73 54.95
CA ILE A 119 27.43 5.60 55.83
C ILE A 119 27.50 5.04 57.25
N HIS A 120 26.36 4.57 57.78
CA HIS A 120 26.31 3.94 59.10
C HIS A 120 27.15 2.65 59.17
N LEU A 121 26.99 1.72 58.21
CA LEU A 121 27.69 0.44 58.19
C LEU A 121 29.21 0.60 58.12
N THR A 122 29.69 1.68 57.54
CA THR A 122 31.12 2.00 57.43
C THR A 122 31.66 2.85 58.55
N GLY A 123 30.81 3.22 59.55
CA GLY A 123 31.23 4.01 60.71
C GLY A 123 31.48 5.48 60.38
N GLY A 124 30.70 6.07 59.51
CA GLY A 124 30.76 7.50 59.17
C GLY A 124 32.00 7.90 58.37
N ARG A 125 32.56 7.00 57.57
CA ARG A 125 33.74 7.30 56.70
C ARG A 125 33.38 8.33 55.63
N ILE A 126 34.30 9.29 55.41
CA ILE A 126 34.07 10.34 54.42
C ILE A 126 33.91 9.82 53.00
N GLU A 127 34.57 8.72 52.66
CA GLU A 127 34.47 8.09 51.32
C GLU A 127 33.06 7.62 51.02
N THR A 128 32.31 7.20 52.01
CA THR A 128 30.92 6.75 51.81
C THR A 128 29.92 7.90 51.66
N HIS A 129 30.26 9.11 52.10
CA HIS A 129 29.46 10.32 51.83
C HIS A 129 29.45 10.70 50.35
N PHE A 130 30.51 10.32 49.56
CA PHE A 130 30.48 10.52 48.12
C PHE A 130 29.35 9.70 47.43
N HIS A 131 28.82 8.66 48.09
CA HIS A 131 27.69 7.92 47.57
C HIS A 131 26.43 8.82 47.51
N VAL A 132 26.25 9.77 48.44
CA VAL A 132 25.13 10.72 48.38
C VAL A 132 25.20 11.57 47.11
N PHE A 133 26.38 12.15 46.83
CA PHE A 133 26.60 12.97 45.62
C PHE A 133 26.38 12.17 44.33
N GLY A 134 26.93 10.94 44.26
CA GLY A 134 26.69 10.04 43.15
C GLY A 134 25.23 9.70 42.92
N SER A 135 24.50 9.46 44.05
CA SER A 135 23.07 9.15 44.02
C SER A 135 22.24 10.33 43.48
N LEU A 136 22.54 11.56 43.94
CA LEU A 136 21.87 12.78 43.46
C LEU A 136 22.16 13.01 41.96
N ALA A 137 23.43 12.82 41.54
CA ALA A 137 23.78 12.94 40.13
C ALA A 137 23.00 11.92 39.23
N PHE A 138 22.82 10.67 39.68
CA PHE A 138 21.99 9.68 38.98
C PHE A 138 20.49 10.04 39.03
N LEU A 139 19.97 10.56 40.12
CA LEU A 139 18.59 11.01 40.21
C LEU A 139 18.28 12.17 39.24
N ALA A 140 19.28 12.97 38.86
CA ALA A 140 19.11 14.00 37.86
C ALA A 140 18.77 13.42 36.46
N PHE A 141 18.96 12.13 36.18
CA PHE A 141 18.55 11.48 34.94
C PHE A 141 17.03 11.49 34.74
N TYR A 142 16.23 11.60 35.82
CA TYR A 142 14.78 11.85 35.71
C TYR A 142 14.44 13.17 35.03
N ARG A 143 15.38 14.12 34.96
CA ARG A 143 15.14 15.49 34.48
C ARG A 143 13.99 16.16 35.21
N ASP A 144 13.73 15.71 36.46
CA ASP A 144 12.73 16.23 37.38
C ASP A 144 13.40 16.73 38.66
N TRP A 145 13.57 18.04 38.79
CA TRP A 145 14.22 18.65 39.92
C TRP A 145 13.52 18.38 41.27
N LYS A 146 12.22 18.07 41.26
CA LYS A 146 11.45 17.74 42.48
C LYS A 146 11.96 16.45 43.14
N VAL A 147 12.41 15.50 42.33
CA VAL A 147 13.00 14.24 42.79
C VAL A 147 14.30 14.49 43.56
N LEU A 148 15.13 15.44 43.10
CA LEU A 148 16.35 15.86 43.79
C LEU A 148 16.01 16.48 45.15
N VAL A 149 15.06 17.42 45.19
CA VAL A 149 14.63 18.04 46.44
C VAL A 149 14.13 17.00 47.44
N THR A 150 13.41 15.99 47.00
CA THR A 150 12.96 14.89 47.86
C THR A 150 14.13 14.15 48.48
N ALA A 151 15.10 13.72 47.67
CA ALA A 151 16.29 12.98 48.12
C ALA A 151 17.12 13.85 49.11
N SER A 152 17.40 15.08 48.72
CA SER A 152 18.22 16.02 49.55
C SER A 152 17.57 16.37 50.86
N THR A 153 16.23 16.46 50.90
CA THR A 153 15.47 16.65 52.15
C THR A 153 15.66 15.46 53.09
N VAL A 154 15.60 14.23 52.57
CA VAL A 154 15.82 13.01 53.37
C VAL A 154 17.27 12.96 53.87
N VAL A 155 18.25 13.27 53.03
CA VAL A 155 19.67 13.32 53.43
C VAL A 155 19.92 14.37 54.52
N ALA A 156 19.39 15.59 54.37
CA ALA A 156 19.53 16.67 55.33
C ALA A 156 18.90 16.29 56.69
N LEU A 157 17.71 15.68 56.65
CA LEU A 157 17.01 15.22 57.86
C LEU A 157 17.80 14.11 58.57
N ASP A 158 18.33 13.15 57.81
CA ASP A 158 19.17 12.08 58.34
C ASP A 158 20.42 12.62 59.03
N HIS A 159 21.16 13.51 58.36
CA HIS A 159 22.37 14.12 58.91
C HIS A 159 22.09 15.01 60.11
N PHE A 160 20.95 15.71 60.16
CA PHE A 160 20.52 16.46 61.32
C PHE A 160 20.22 15.52 62.48
N LEU A 161 19.33 14.56 62.32
CA LEU A 161 18.90 13.68 63.42
C LEU A 161 20.07 12.84 63.95
N ARG A 162 20.75 12.09 63.10
CA ARG A 162 21.88 11.26 63.55
C ARG A 162 23.11 12.07 63.91
N GLY A 163 23.38 13.20 63.21
CA GLY A 163 24.51 14.06 63.55
C GLY A 163 24.40 14.74 64.93
N VAL A 164 23.17 15.01 65.39
CA VAL A 164 22.93 15.58 66.73
C VAL A 164 22.85 14.49 67.81
N TYR A 165 22.14 13.40 67.54
CA TYR A 165 21.88 12.38 68.58
C TYR A 165 22.85 11.20 68.52
N TRP A 166 23.47 10.91 67.38
CA TRP A 166 24.41 9.80 67.22
C TRP A 166 25.52 10.13 66.20
N PRO A 167 26.41 11.11 66.56
CA PRO A 167 27.40 11.66 65.62
C PRO A 167 28.41 10.61 65.12
N GLU A 168 28.71 9.58 65.88
CA GLU A 168 29.63 8.50 65.54
C GLU A 168 29.11 7.73 64.30
N SER A 169 27.78 7.58 64.16
CA SER A 169 27.11 6.92 63.04
C SER A 169 27.23 7.65 61.72
N VAL A 170 27.43 8.97 61.75
CA VAL A 170 27.47 9.83 60.55
C VAL A 170 28.88 10.35 60.28
N PHE A 171 29.57 10.80 61.35
CA PHE A 171 30.83 11.51 61.25
C PHE A 171 32.04 10.71 61.71
N GLY A 172 31.84 9.46 62.22
CA GLY A 172 32.94 8.61 62.71
C GLY A 172 33.64 9.16 63.94
N VAL A 173 33.01 10.08 64.66
CA VAL A 173 33.60 10.72 65.87
C VAL A 173 32.59 10.73 67.02
N ILE A 174 33.02 10.50 68.27
CA ILE A 174 32.16 10.40 69.46
C ILE A 174 31.54 11.74 69.77
N SER A 175 32.22 12.86 69.49
CA SER A 175 31.66 14.21 69.65
C SER A 175 31.93 15.05 68.42
N ALA A 176 30.88 15.47 67.73
CA ALA A 176 30.92 16.39 66.61
C ALA A 176 30.44 17.78 66.99
N GLY A 177 30.94 18.81 66.37
CA GLY A 177 30.41 20.18 66.53
C GLY A 177 28.93 20.22 66.20
N ARG A 178 28.09 20.89 67.04
CA ARG A 178 26.65 20.95 67.01
C ARG A 178 26.07 21.36 65.60
N TYR A 179 26.88 22.01 64.77
CA TYR A 179 26.52 22.54 63.46
C TYR A 179 27.17 21.78 62.27
N ARG A 180 27.92 20.68 62.51
CA ARG A 180 28.61 19.95 61.45
C ARG A 180 27.66 19.39 60.36
N TRP A 181 26.45 19.05 60.72
CA TRP A 181 25.42 18.64 59.75
C TRP A 181 25.11 19.74 58.73
N LEU A 182 25.24 21.04 59.09
CA LEU A 182 25.01 22.16 58.17
C LEU A 182 26.08 22.21 57.09
N GLU A 183 27.33 21.84 57.38
CA GLU A 183 28.41 21.79 56.39
C GLU A 183 28.09 20.74 55.32
N HIS A 184 27.67 19.53 55.72
CA HIS A 184 27.27 18.48 54.80
C HIS A 184 26.01 18.84 53.97
N THR A 185 24.99 19.38 54.60
CA THR A 185 23.81 19.88 53.93
C THR A 185 24.13 21.01 52.94
N GLY A 186 25.10 21.90 53.33
CA GLY A 186 25.56 22.97 52.42
C GLY A 186 26.15 22.45 51.13
N TRP A 187 26.97 21.38 51.18
CA TRP A 187 27.51 20.75 49.99
C TRP A 187 26.46 20.07 49.12
N VAL A 188 25.45 19.41 49.71
CA VAL A 188 24.31 18.83 48.99
C VAL A 188 23.51 19.93 48.29
N VAL A 189 23.23 21.04 48.96
CA VAL A 189 22.53 22.19 48.33
C VAL A 189 23.36 22.79 47.19
N PHE A 190 24.67 22.89 47.37
CA PHE A 190 25.57 23.37 46.32
C PHE A 190 25.48 22.50 45.08
N GLU A 191 25.55 21.18 45.20
CA GLU A 191 25.41 20.24 44.09
C GLU A 191 24.01 20.33 43.43
N ASP A 192 22.94 20.38 44.25
CA ASP A 192 21.57 20.46 43.78
C ASP A 192 21.33 21.66 42.87
N ILE A 193 21.96 22.82 43.13
CA ILE A 193 21.85 23.99 42.25
C ILE A 193 22.27 23.64 40.82
N PHE A 194 23.38 22.95 40.64
CA PHE A 194 23.87 22.55 39.29
C PHE A 194 23.02 21.45 38.69
N LEU A 195 22.60 20.45 39.48
CA LEU A 195 21.77 19.35 39.01
C LEU A 195 20.36 19.84 38.61
N MET A 196 19.75 20.75 39.38
CA MET A 196 18.48 21.37 39.02
C MET A 196 18.58 22.18 37.73
N GLN A 197 19.68 22.91 37.54
CA GLN A 197 19.94 23.63 36.29
C GLN A 197 20.06 22.65 35.09
N SER A 198 20.77 21.53 35.28
CA SER A 198 20.87 20.46 34.29
C SER A 198 19.49 19.85 33.98
N CYS A 199 18.67 19.57 34.96
CA CYS A 199 17.29 19.08 34.78
C CYS A 199 16.45 20.06 33.95
N ARG A 200 16.52 21.37 34.27
CA ARG A 200 15.79 22.40 33.51
C ARG A 200 16.24 22.49 32.05
N GLN A 201 17.56 22.45 31.83
CA GLN A 201 18.12 22.44 30.46
C GLN A 201 17.67 21.21 29.68
N GLY A 202 17.70 20.04 30.31
CA GLY A 202 17.26 18.79 29.68
C GLY A 202 15.78 18.80 29.30
N VAL A 203 14.90 19.37 30.15
CA VAL A 203 13.48 19.54 29.81
C VAL A 203 13.28 20.54 28.67
N ALA A 204 14.02 21.66 28.69
CA ALA A 204 13.95 22.66 27.62
C ALA A 204 14.41 22.10 26.27
N GLU A 205 15.42 21.23 26.27
CA GLU A 205 15.88 20.54 25.06
C GLU A 205 14.82 19.56 24.52
N MET A 206 14.22 18.74 25.39
CA MET A 206 13.11 17.87 25.00
C MET A 206 11.93 18.65 24.40
N ARG A 207 11.60 19.80 24.98
CA ARG A 207 10.55 20.68 24.46
C ARG A 207 10.86 21.16 23.03
N ARG A 208 12.08 21.59 22.77
CA ARG A 208 12.53 22.01 21.41
C ARG A 208 12.44 20.86 20.40
N ILE A 209 12.75 19.63 20.83
CA ILE A 209 12.61 18.46 19.97
C ILE A 209 11.14 18.22 19.64
N ALA A 210 10.25 18.25 20.64
CA ALA A 210 8.81 18.10 20.45
C ALA A 210 8.21 19.20 19.53
N GLU A 211 8.63 20.47 19.71
CA GLU A 211 8.21 21.59 18.85
C GLU A 211 8.65 21.39 17.39
N ARG A 212 9.89 20.93 17.15
CA ARG A 212 10.38 20.65 15.80
C ARG A 212 9.66 19.48 15.14
N GLN A 213 9.34 18.45 15.90
CA GLN A 213 8.60 17.30 15.40
C GLN A 213 7.17 17.71 15.01
N ASP A 214 6.46 18.44 15.88
CA ASP A 214 5.11 18.95 15.62
C ASP A 214 5.06 19.83 14.37
N ALA A 215 6.01 20.78 14.25
CA ALA A 215 6.11 21.63 13.07
C ALA A 215 6.40 20.84 11.76
N ALA A 216 7.22 19.79 11.83
CA ALA A 216 7.49 18.92 10.67
C ALA A 216 6.26 18.10 10.26
N GLU A 217 5.52 17.57 11.24
CA GLU A 217 4.27 16.84 10.98
C GLU A 217 3.19 17.77 10.39
N ASP A 218 3.08 19.01 10.90
CA ASP A 218 2.14 20.01 10.37
C ASP A 218 2.49 20.42 8.95
N ALA A 219 3.77 20.64 8.65
CA ALA A 219 4.22 20.93 7.29
C ALA A 219 3.88 19.79 6.31
N THR A 220 4.06 18.54 6.74
CA THR A 220 3.72 17.35 5.94
C THR A 220 2.20 17.24 5.71
N ARG A 221 1.38 17.51 6.75
CA ARG A 221 -0.08 17.55 6.63
C ARG A 221 -0.56 18.65 5.69
N ALA A 222 -0.01 19.86 5.82
CA ALA A 222 -0.35 20.99 4.96
C ALA A 222 0.04 20.71 3.48
N LYS A 223 1.24 20.15 3.23
CA LYS A 223 1.68 19.71 1.90
C LYS A 223 0.71 18.71 1.27
N SER A 224 0.30 17.69 2.02
CA SER A 224 -0.63 16.66 1.55
C SER A 224 -2.02 17.23 1.24
N ALA A 225 -2.56 18.09 2.12
CA ALA A 225 -3.86 18.75 1.91
C ALA A 225 -3.82 19.69 0.69
N PHE A 226 -2.75 20.46 0.52
CA PHE A 226 -2.56 21.32 -0.65
C PHE A 226 -2.56 20.52 -1.95
N LEU A 227 -1.79 19.42 -2.02
CA LEU A 227 -1.73 18.59 -3.22
C LEU A 227 -3.08 17.91 -3.52
N ALA A 228 -3.82 17.45 -2.49
CA ALA A 228 -5.14 16.88 -2.67
C ALA A 228 -6.14 17.91 -3.27
N ASN A 229 -6.16 19.14 -2.73
CA ASN A 229 -7.01 20.21 -3.22
C ASN A 229 -6.63 20.63 -4.66
N MET A 230 -5.32 20.83 -4.92
CA MET A 230 -4.83 21.16 -6.26
C MET A 230 -5.18 20.10 -7.30
N SER A 231 -5.14 18.82 -6.93
CA SER A 231 -5.56 17.74 -7.83
C SER A 231 -7.03 17.87 -8.23
N HIS A 232 -7.91 18.13 -7.29
CA HIS A 232 -9.33 18.34 -7.59
C HIS A 232 -9.54 19.55 -8.50
N GLU A 233 -8.86 20.65 -8.21
CA GLU A 233 -8.98 21.89 -9.01
C GLU A 233 -8.39 21.76 -10.43
N ILE A 234 -7.36 20.94 -10.64
CA ILE A 234 -6.80 20.64 -11.96
C ILE A 234 -7.61 19.56 -12.68
N ARG A 235 -8.11 18.55 -11.98
CA ARG A 235 -8.89 17.46 -12.60
C ARG A 235 -10.17 17.94 -13.24
N THR A 236 -10.87 18.88 -12.62
CA THR A 236 -12.13 19.42 -13.14
C THR A 236 -12.00 20.07 -14.53
N PRO A 237 -11.13 21.06 -14.77
CA PRO A 237 -10.95 21.64 -16.12
C PRO A 237 -10.37 20.60 -17.12
N MET A 238 -9.50 19.69 -16.66
CA MET A 238 -8.95 18.66 -17.54
C MET A 238 -10.00 17.67 -18.03
N ASN A 239 -10.91 17.24 -17.16
CA ASN A 239 -12.06 16.42 -17.55
C ASN A 239 -12.96 17.17 -18.56
N GLY A 240 -13.11 18.49 -18.40
CA GLY A 240 -13.81 19.33 -19.36
C GLY A 240 -13.13 19.33 -20.74
N ILE A 241 -11.81 19.50 -20.79
CA ILE A 241 -11.03 19.44 -22.03
C ILE A 241 -11.16 18.06 -22.68
N MET A 242 -10.99 16.97 -21.92
CA MET A 242 -11.13 15.60 -22.42
C MET A 242 -12.56 15.31 -22.92
N GLY A 243 -13.58 15.74 -22.18
CA GLY A 243 -14.97 15.55 -22.58
C GLY A 243 -15.27 16.26 -23.90
N MET A 244 -14.87 17.52 -24.04
CA MET A 244 -15.13 18.31 -25.25
C MET A 244 -14.30 17.85 -26.45
N THR A 245 -13.02 17.50 -26.27
CA THR A 245 -12.19 16.95 -27.35
C THR A 245 -12.68 15.56 -27.76
N GLY A 246 -13.12 14.72 -26.80
CA GLY A 246 -13.71 13.40 -27.08
C GLY A 246 -14.99 13.53 -27.90
N LEU A 247 -15.91 14.44 -27.53
CA LEU A 247 -17.13 14.70 -28.30
C LEU A 247 -16.83 15.24 -29.69
N ALA A 248 -15.81 16.11 -29.83
CA ALA A 248 -15.41 16.62 -31.14
C ALA A 248 -14.84 15.50 -32.03
N LEU A 249 -14.02 14.58 -31.49
CA LEU A 249 -13.50 13.43 -32.22
C LEU A 249 -14.58 12.48 -32.76
N GLU A 250 -15.78 12.52 -32.20
CA GLU A 250 -16.91 11.74 -32.67
C GLU A 250 -17.76 12.42 -33.78
N THR A 251 -17.41 13.65 -34.16
CA THR A 251 -18.08 14.37 -35.25
C THR A 251 -17.38 14.12 -36.60
N GLU A 252 -17.98 14.60 -37.68
CA GLU A 252 -17.28 14.60 -39.00
C GLU A 252 -16.13 15.60 -38.96
N LEU A 253 -14.90 15.10 -39.10
CA LEU A 253 -13.65 15.85 -39.04
C LEU A 253 -12.77 15.52 -40.24
N THR A 254 -11.97 16.48 -40.66
CA THR A 254 -10.85 16.21 -41.57
C THR A 254 -9.77 15.39 -40.82
N GLU A 255 -8.95 14.62 -41.49
CA GLU A 255 -7.87 13.85 -40.87
C GLU A 255 -6.89 14.74 -40.10
N GLU A 256 -6.65 15.97 -40.55
CA GLU A 256 -5.83 16.95 -39.85
C GLU A 256 -6.45 17.40 -38.53
N GLN A 257 -7.75 17.74 -38.55
CA GLN A 257 -8.50 18.12 -37.32
C GLN A 257 -8.55 16.96 -36.33
N LYS A 258 -8.78 15.73 -36.80
CA LYS A 258 -8.76 14.53 -35.99
C LYS A 258 -7.40 14.31 -35.35
N GLY A 259 -6.29 14.55 -36.09
CA GLY A 259 -4.94 14.49 -35.55
C GLY A 259 -4.68 15.51 -34.44
N PHE A 260 -5.13 16.76 -34.60
CA PHE A 260 -4.98 17.80 -33.58
C PHE A 260 -5.77 17.48 -32.31
N LEU A 261 -7.02 17.06 -32.45
CA LEU A 261 -7.88 16.71 -31.32
C LEU A 261 -7.40 15.44 -30.59
N ALA A 262 -6.95 14.45 -31.33
CA ALA A 262 -6.37 13.24 -30.73
C ALA A 262 -5.09 13.57 -29.92
N THR A 263 -4.25 14.47 -30.43
CA THR A 263 -3.05 14.95 -29.74
C THR A 263 -3.41 15.74 -28.48
N ALA A 264 -4.41 16.61 -28.54
CA ALA A 264 -4.90 17.37 -27.39
C ALA A 264 -5.49 16.44 -26.32
N TYR A 265 -6.29 15.45 -26.72
CA TYR A 265 -6.87 14.45 -25.83
C TYR A 265 -5.78 13.63 -25.11
N GLY A 266 -4.80 13.11 -25.86
CA GLY A 266 -3.68 12.34 -25.30
C GLY A 266 -2.79 13.16 -24.36
N SER A 267 -2.62 14.47 -24.63
CA SER A 267 -1.89 15.38 -23.74
C SER A 267 -2.64 15.61 -22.44
N ALA A 268 -3.96 15.76 -22.48
CA ALA A 268 -4.82 15.91 -21.32
C ALA A 268 -4.83 14.64 -20.45
N GLU A 269 -4.92 13.46 -21.06
CA GLU A 269 -4.85 12.17 -20.37
C GLU A 269 -3.48 11.98 -19.69
N SER A 270 -2.40 12.33 -20.37
CA SER A 270 -1.04 12.27 -19.81
C SER A 270 -0.89 13.19 -18.60
N LEU A 271 -1.47 14.39 -18.62
CA LEU A 271 -1.40 15.33 -17.50
C LEU A 271 -2.16 14.80 -16.27
N LEU A 272 -3.33 14.17 -16.47
CA LEU A 272 -4.06 13.54 -15.37
C LEU A 272 -3.27 12.37 -14.77
N THR A 273 -2.62 11.56 -15.58
CA THR A 273 -1.75 10.48 -15.11
C THR A 273 -0.60 11.03 -14.24
N ILE A 274 0.03 12.12 -14.68
CA ILE A 274 1.08 12.79 -13.91
C ILE A 274 0.55 13.30 -12.56
N LEU A 275 -0.63 13.87 -12.56
CA LEU A 275 -1.27 14.39 -11.35
C LEU A 275 -1.59 13.28 -10.35
N ASP A 276 -2.12 12.16 -10.83
CA ASP A 276 -2.41 10.99 -10.01
C ASP A 276 -1.12 10.37 -9.45
N ASP A 277 -0.03 10.32 -10.23
CA ASP A 277 1.30 9.91 -9.77
C ASP A 277 1.82 10.80 -8.63
N ILE A 278 1.71 12.13 -8.74
CA ILE A 278 2.13 13.07 -7.69
C ILE A 278 1.32 12.87 -6.40
N LEU A 279 0.01 12.66 -6.53
CA LEU A 279 -0.86 12.39 -5.39
C LEU A 279 -0.54 11.07 -4.71
N ASP A 280 -0.36 10.00 -5.48
CA ASP A 280 -0.01 8.69 -4.93
C ASP A 280 1.34 8.75 -4.22
N PHE A 281 2.35 9.42 -4.82
CA PHE A 281 3.63 9.67 -4.17
C PHE A 281 3.48 10.41 -2.83
N SER A 282 2.67 11.49 -2.81
CA SER A 282 2.43 12.26 -1.58
C SER A 282 1.69 11.46 -0.50
N LYS A 283 0.73 10.60 -0.89
CA LYS A 283 0.01 9.71 0.05
C LYS A 283 0.93 8.65 0.65
N VAL A 284 1.83 8.10 -0.15
CA VAL A 284 2.83 7.11 0.33
C VAL A 284 3.84 7.78 1.25
N GLU A 285 4.38 8.97 0.88
CA GLU A 285 5.30 9.75 1.73
C GLU A 285 4.69 10.09 3.09
N ALA A 286 3.38 10.37 3.12
CA ALA A 286 2.63 10.65 4.35
C ALA A 286 2.19 9.40 5.13
N GLY A 287 2.49 8.18 4.64
CA GLY A 287 2.03 6.92 5.26
C GLY A 287 0.51 6.71 5.26
N LYS A 288 -0.21 7.40 4.34
CA LYS A 288 -1.68 7.39 4.27
C LYS A 288 -2.24 6.46 3.21
N LEU A 289 -1.38 5.76 2.45
CA LEU A 289 -1.82 4.82 1.45
C LEU A 289 -2.09 3.47 2.11
N GLU A 290 -3.33 3.01 2.04
CA GLU A 290 -3.77 1.72 2.55
C GLU A 290 -3.76 0.67 1.45
N ILE A 291 -3.38 -0.57 1.79
CA ILE A 291 -3.43 -1.73 0.91
C ILE A 291 -4.75 -2.47 1.11
N HIS A 292 -5.47 -2.70 0.01
CA HIS A 292 -6.79 -3.32 0.01
C HIS A 292 -6.76 -4.69 -0.67
N PRO A 293 -6.49 -5.79 0.07
CA PRO A 293 -6.48 -7.12 -0.52
C PRO A 293 -7.90 -7.57 -0.90
N VAL A 294 -8.05 -8.04 -2.14
CA VAL A 294 -9.29 -8.62 -2.68
C VAL A 294 -8.97 -9.91 -3.41
N PRO A 295 -9.93 -10.87 -3.47
CA PRO A 295 -9.79 -12.05 -4.30
C PRO A 295 -9.76 -11.69 -5.80
N PHE A 296 -8.81 -12.27 -6.56
CA PHE A 296 -8.69 -12.05 -8.00
C PHE A 296 -8.07 -13.27 -8.70
N ARG A 297 -8.23 -13.35 -10.04
CA ARG A 297 -7.58 -14.34 -10.90
C ARG A 297 -6.37 -13.72 -11.57
N LEU A 298 -5.18 -14.21 -11.23
CA LEU A 298 -3.90 -13.63 -11.66
C LEU A 298 -3.77 -13.59 -13.19
N ARG A 299 -4.07 -14.73 -13.87
CA ARG A 299 -3.89 -14.84 -15.32
C ARG A 299 -4.82 -13.92 -16.10
N GLU A 300 -6.04 -13.75 -15.63
CA GLU A 300 -7.00 -12.82 -16.25
C GLU A 300 -6.57 -11.37 -16.08
N GLU A 301 -6.27 -10.96 -14.85
CA GLU A 301 -5.95 -9.57 -14.53
C GLU A 301 -4.64 -9.09 -15.17
N VAL A 302 -3.59 -9.91 -15.13
CA VAL A 302 -2.33 -9.58 -15.79
C VAL A 302 -2.47 -9.64 -17.30
N GLY A 303 -3.24 -10.60 -17.82
CA GLY A 303 -3.59 -10.68 -19.24
C GLY A 303 -4.31 -9.43 -19.74
N ASP A 304 -5.23 -8.86 -18.95
CA ASP A 304 -5.93 -7.61 -19.30
C ASP A 304 -4.98 -6.42 -19.36
N VAL A 305 -4.07 -6.32 -18.38
CA VAL A 305 -3.03 -5.27 -18.41
C VAL A 305 -2.19 -5.36 -19.67
N LEU A 306 -1.75 -6.55 -20.04
CA LEU A 306 -0.89 -6.73 -21.22
C LEU A 306 -1.65 -6.49 -22.53
N ASN A 307 -2.90 -6.95 -22.62
CA ASN A 307 -3.75 -6.71 -23.79
C ASN A 307 -4.01 -5.22 -24.06
N ALA A 308 -4.06 -4.38 -23.01
CA ALA A 308 -4.17 -2.93 -23.17
C ALA A 308 -2.96 -2.30 -23.90
N PHE A 309 -1.82 -2.99 -23.92
CA PHE A 309 -0.61 -2.55 -24.61
C PHE A 309 -0.42 -3.18 -26.00
N SER A 310 -1.24 -4.14 -26.42
CA SER A 310 -1.07 -4.90 -27.67
C SER A 310 -0.96 -3.99 -28.90
N VAL A 311 -1.82 -2.99 -29.04
CA VAL A 311 -1.79 -2.04 -30.17
C VAL A 311 -0.50 -1.22 -30.19
N ARG A 312 -0.03 -0.79 -29.00
CA ARG A 312 1.21 0.00 -28.87
C ARG A 312 2.46 -0.83 -29.15
N SER A 313 2.48 -2.08 -28.71
CA SER A 313 3.61 -3.00 -28.96
C SER A 313 3.68 -3.39 -30.42
N ALA A 314 2.53 -3.73 -31.03
CA ALA A 314 2.45 -4.07 -32.46
C ALA A 314 2.87 -2.91 -33.38
N ALA A 315 2.54 -1.66 -33.04
CA ALA A 315 2.98 -0.48 -33.80
C ALA A 315 4.50 -0.27 -33.79
N LYS A 316 5.23 -0.93 -32.89
CA LYS A 316 6.70 -0.93 -32.82
C LYS A 316 7.35 -2.26 -33.17
N ASP A 317 6.60 -3.22 -33.67
CA ASP A 317 7.08 -4.56 -33.96
C ASP A 317 7.72 -5.23 -32.73
N ILE A 318 7.02 -5.13 -31.57
CA ILE A 318 7.44 -5.72 -30.30
C ILE A 318 6.47 -6.84 -29.93
N ASP A 319 7.00 -8.05 -29.76
CA ASP A 319 6.24 -9.19 -29.24
C ASP A 319 6.05 -9.05 -27.73
N LEU A 320 4.79 -9.05 -27.28
CA LEU A 320 4.43 -9.02 -25.87
C LEU A 320 4.05 -10.42 -25.40
N ILE A 321 4.85 -11.01 -24.51
CA ILE A 321 4.74 -12.41 -24.10
C ILE A 321 4.39 -12.50 -22.62
N PHE A 322 3.38 -13.30 -22.30
CA PHE A 322 2.95 -13.59 -20.93
C PHE A 322 3.28 -15.02 -20.53
N ASP A 323 4.23 -15.20 -19.61
CA ASP A 323 4.82 -16.48 -19.22
C ASP A 323 4.56 -16.78 -17.75
N VAL A 324 3.43 -17.42 -17.42
CA VAL A 324 3.12 -17.86 -16.04
C VAL A 324 3.45 -19.35 -15.89
N LEU A 325 4.27 -19.69 -14.89
CA LEU A 325 4.61 -21.10 -14.65
C LEU A 325 3.39 -21.87 -14.10
N PRO A 326 3.33 -23.20 -14.35
CA PRO A 326 2.18 -24.03 -13.95
C PRO A 326 1.96 -24.14 -12.43
N ASP A 327 3.01 -24.00 -11.64
CA ASP A 327 3.01 -24.02 -10.17
C ASP A 327 2.46 -22.74 -9.54
N VAL A 328 2.28 -21.67 -10.33
CA VAL A 328 1.69 -20.41 -9.86
C VAL A 328 0.18 -20.55 -9.74
N PRO A 329 -0.39 -20.43 -8.52
CA PRO A 329 -1.84 -20.47 -8.32
C PRO A 329 -2.52 -19.28 -8.98
N ASP A 330 -3.71 -19.48 -9.56
CA ASP A 330 -4.44 -18.44 -10.26
C ASP A 330 -5.35 -17.62 -9.35
N ALA A 331 -5.99 -18.29 -8.36
CA ALA A 331 -6.87 -17.66 -7.39
C ALA A 331 -6.07 -17.10 -6.21
N LEU A 332 -5.90 -15.80 -6.17
CA LEU A 332 -5.09 -15.08 -5.17
C LEU A 332 -5.90 -14.01 -4.45
N ASN A 333 -5.46 -13.68 -3.24
CA ASN A 333 -5.94 -12.53 -2.48
C ASN A 333 -4.81 -11.51 -2.32
N GLY A 334 -5.04 -10.27 -2.78
CA GLY A 334 -4.06 -9.19 -2.77
C GLY A 334 -4.61 -7.91 -3.38
N ASP A 335 -3.86 -6.82 -3.35
CA ASP A 335 -4.28 -5.54 -3.94
C ASP A 335 -4.01 -5.53 -5.46
N ILE A 336 -5.01 -5.93 -6.21
CA ILE A 336 -4.95 -6.00 -7.67
C ILE A 336 -4.79 -4.62 -8.32
N ALA A 337 -5.35 -3.56 -7.72
CA ALA A 337 -5.23 -2.21 -8.27
C ALA A 337 -3.78 -1.73 -8.24
N ARG A 338 -3.08 -1.99 -7.16
CA ARG A 338 -1.65 -1.65 -7.01
C ARG A 338 -0.76 -2.56 -7.86
N LEU A 339 -1.05 -3.86 -7.93
CA LEU A 339 -0.34 -4.76 -8.85
C LEU A 339 -0.47 -4.29 -10.30
N ARG A 340 -1.68 -3.92 -10.73
CA ARG A 340 -1.94 -3.36 -12.07
C ARG A 340 -1.14 -2.08 -12.31
N GLN A 341 -1.10 -1.16 -11.34
CA GLN A 341 -0.34 0.09 -11.42
C GLN A 341 1.16 -0.17 -11.60
N ILE A 342 1.74 -1.12 -10.84
CA ILE A 342 3.15 -1.52 -10.97
C ILE A 342 3.42 -2.09 -12.38
N LEU A 343 2.58 -3.03 -12.85
CA LEU A 343 2.74 -3.66 -14.16
C LEU A 343 2.59 -2.67 -15.31
N VAL A 344 1.59 -1.78 -15.26
CA VAL A 344 1.37 -0.72 -16.28
C VAL A 344 2.61 0.15 -16.40
N ASN A 345 3.20 0.55 -15.27
CA ASN A 345 4.41 1.36 -15.29
C ASN A 345 5.63 0.60 -15.85
N LEU A 346 5.87 -0.64 -15.39
CA LEU A 346 7.05 -1.42 -15.84
C LEU A 346 6.93 -1.83 -17.31
N VAL A 347 5.77 -2.33 -17.74
CA VAL A 347 5.52 -2.72 -19.14
C VAL A 347 5.50 -1.48 -20.05
N GLY A 348 4.88 -0.39 -19.61
CA GLY A 348 4.89 0.88 -20.33
C GLY A 348 6.31 1.40 -20.56
N ASN A 349 7.18 1.29 -19.56
CA ASN A 349 8.60 1.64 -19.69
C ASN A 349 9.34 0.69 -20.62
N ALA A 350 9.09 -0.61 -20.55
CA ALA A 350 9.67 -1.59 -21.46
C ALA A 350 9.33 -1.27 -22.93
N ILE A 351 8.06 -1.00 -23.25
CA ILE A 351 7.63 -0.61 -24.61
C ILE A 351 8.22 0.75 -25.02
N LYS A 352 8.31 1.70 -24.09
CA LYS A 352 8.87 3.03 -24.35
C LYS A 352 10.32 2.96 -24.79
N PHE A 353 11.15 2.14 -24.13
CA PHE A 353 12.58 2.06 -24.33
C PHE A 353 13.04 0.94 -25.29
N SER A 354 12.13 0.10 -25.74
CA SER A 354 12.38 -0.86 -26.82
C SER A 354 12.00 -0.27 -28.18
N VAL A 355 12.78 -0.59 -29.19
CA VAL A 355 12.53 -0.20 -30.60
C VAL A 355 11.83 -1.32 -31.33
N GLN A 356 12.27 -2.55 -31.13
CA GLN A 356 11.76 -3.80 -31.71
C GLN A 356 12.14 -4.98 -30.81
N GLY A 357 11.68 -6.17 -31.10
CA GLY A 357 12.03 -7.43 -30.42
C GLY A 357 10.92 -7.90 -29.48
N GLN A 358 11.25 -8.31 -28.24
CA GLN A 358 10.25 -8.89 -27.34
C GLN A 358 10.27 -8.29 -25.94
N ILE A 359 9.09 -8.29 -25.29
CA ILE A 359 8.92 -8.01 -23.87
C ILE A 359 8.26 -9.22 -23.25
N VAL A 360 8.91 -9.80 -22.22
CA VAL A 360 8.44 -11.00 -21.54
C VAL A 360 8.05 -10.63 -20.12
N VAL A 361 6.78 -10.84 -19.77
CA VAL A 361 6.30 -10.75 -18.36
C VAL A 361 6.18 -12.17 -17.83
N ARG A 362 7.11 -12.54 -16.95
CA ARG A 362 7.16 -13.88 -16.35
C ARG A 362 6.73 -13.85 -14.90
N VAL A 363 5.95 -14.85 -14.47
CA VAL A 363 5.55 -15.03 -13.07
C VAL A 363 5.95 -16.41 -12.59
N VAL A 364 6.64 -16.47 -11.45
CA VAL A 364 7.14 -17.70 -10.83
C VAL A 364 6.90 -17.71 -9.32
N VAL A 365 6.79 -18.90 -8.73
CA VAL A 365 6.77 -19.07 -7.27
C VAL A 365 8.19 -18.98 -6.73
N GLN A 366 8.41 -18.16 -5.71
CA GLN A 366 9.72 -17.92 -5.10
C GLN A 366 9.85 -18.58 -3.72
N SER A 367 8.74 -19.03 -3.09
CA SER A 367 8.72 -19.58 -1.72
C SER A 367 9.14 -21.06 -1.67
N GLY A 368 9.83 -21.46 -0.57
CA GLY A 368 9.96 -22.87 -0.18
C GLY A 368 8.70 -23.38 0.55
N ASP A 369 8.59 -24.69 0.73
CA ASP A 369 7.39 -25.43 1.18
C ASP A 369 6.77 -24.96 2.53
N ASP A 370 7.50 -24.24 3.39
CA ASP A 370 7.05 -23.78 4.72
C ASP A 370 6.89 -22.24 4.86
N GLN A 371 6.94 -21.47 3.76
CA GLN A 371 6.85 -19.99 3.80
C GLN A 371 5.56 -19.47 3.16
N PRO A 372 5.07 -18.27 3.55
CA PRO A 372 3.93 -17.66 2.87
C PRO A 372 4.21 -17.52 1.36
N LEU A 373 3.21 -17.78 0.54
CA LEU A 373 3.30 -17.74 -0.91
C LEU A 373 3.88 -16.40 -1.37
N ARG A 374 5.05 -16.45 -2.00
CA ARG A 374 5.67 -15.30 -2.66
C ARG A 374 5.75 -15.53 -4.15
N LEU A 375 5.24 -14.58 -4.91
CA LEU A 375 5.34 -14.59 -6.37
C LEU A 375 6.37 -13.56 -6.81
N ARG A 376 7.23 -13.97 -7.73
CA ARG A 376 8.17 -13.10 -8.40
C ARG A 376 7.67 -12.82 -9.81
N PHE A 377 7.68 -11.53 -10.15
CA PHE A 377 7.34 -11.01 -11.46
C PHE A 377 8.61 -10.46 -12.12
N ASP A 378 8.93 -10.96 -13.30
CA ASP A 378 10.04 -10.50 -14.10
C ASP A 378 9.50 -9.83 -15.36
N VAL A 379 9.79 -8.55 -15.56
CA VAL A 379 9.49 -7.79 -16.78
C VAL A 379 10.81 -7.59 -17.53
N ALA A 380 11.03 -8.39 -18.55
CA ALA A 380 12.25 -8.38 -19.34
C ALA A 380 12.00 -7.71 -20.70
N ASP A 381 12.82 -6.75 -21.08
CA ASP A 381 12.80 -6.04 -22.36
C ASP A 381 14.07 -6.26 -23.16
N SER A 382 13.98 -6.17 -24.49
CA SER A 382 15.09 -6.18 -25.44
C SER A 382 15.49 -4.76 -25.86
N GLY A 383 15.26 -3.77 -24.97
CA GLY A 383 15.54 -2.36 -25.25
C GLY A 383 17.02 -1.98 -25.13
N ARG A 384 17.26 -0.68 -25.05
CA ARG A 384 18.63 -0.12 -24.98
C ARG A 384 19.42 -0.52 -23.72
N GLY A 385 18.77 -1.02 -22.68
CA GLY A 385 19.39 -1.27 -21.38
C GLY A 385 19.71 0.02 -20.62
N ILE A 386 20.27 -0.15 -19.40
CA ILE A 386 20.60 0.90 -18.43
C ILE A 386 22.10 0.81 -18.14
N LYS A 387 22.77 1.94 -18.07
CA LYS A 387 24.18 2.00 -17.69
C LYS A 387 24.34 1.69 -16.19
N GLU A 388 25.42 1.03 -15.80
CA GLU A 388 25.66 0.61 -14.42
C GLU A 388 25.62 1.77 -13.44
N GLU A 389 26.10 2.95 -13.85
CA GLU A 389 26.10 4.18 -13.07
C GLU A 389 24.69 4.72 -12.79
N GLU A 390 23.72 4.45 -13.67
CA GLU A 390 22.33 4.91 -13.59
C GLU A 390 21.44 3.97 -12.78
N ILE A 391 21.82 2.69 -12.60
CA ILE A 391 20.99 1.67 -11.92
C ILE A 391 20.60 2.10 -10.51
N GLY A 392 21.51 2.71 -9.76
CA GLY A 392 21.23 3.21 -8.40
C GLY A 392 20.33 4.44 -8.36
N LEU A 393 20.15 5.14 -9.47
CA LEU A 393 19.42 6.41 -9.55
C LEU A 393 17.99 6.26 -10.07
N ILE A 394 17.70 5.23 -10.88
CA ILE A 394 16.41 5.09 -11.57
C ILE A 394 15.20 4.96 -10.64
N PHE A 395 15.41 4.60 -9.36
CA PHE A 395 14.35 4.51 -8.36
C PHE A 395 14.20 5.77 -7.50
N ARG A 396 15.01 6.82 -7.73
CA ARG A 396 14.86 8.09 -7.05
C ARG A 396 13.79 8.94 -7.72
N ALA A 397 12.95 9.56 -6.90
CA ALA A 397 11.90 10.44 -7.40
C ALA A 397 12.50 11.63 -8.16
N PHE A 398 11.88 11.99 -9.28
CA PHE A 398 12.28 13.11 -10.16
C PHE A 398 13.64 12.96 -10.85
N GLU A 399 14.42 11.91 -10.62
CA GLU A 399 15.65 11.66 -11.34
C GLU A 399 15.33 10.97 -12.69
N GLN A 400 15.96 11.47 -13.74
CA GLN A 400 15.82 10.96 -15.10
C GLN A 400 17.22 10.77 -15.68
N GLY A 401 17.52 9.57 -16.16
CA GLY A 401 18.76 9.33 -16.90
C GLY A 401 18.74 10.15 -18.21
N ASP A 402 19.86 10.75 -18.55
CA ASP A 402 20.14 11.47 -19.79
C ASP A 402 19.16 12.59 -20.23
N SER A 403 19.54 13.86 -20.00
CA SER A 403 18.78 15.07 -20.35
C SER A 403 18.51 15.26 -21.88
N SER A 404 19.18 14.49 -22.74
CA SER A 404 18.98 14.51 -24.19
C SER A 404 17.73 13.73 -24.61
N MET A 405 17.33 12.71 -23.86
CA MET A 405 16.18 11.83 -24.14
C MET A 405 14.87 12.34 -23.56
N THR A 406 14.91 13.22 -22.54
CA THR A 406 13.72 13.91 -21.98
C THR A 406 12.93 14.66 -23.04
N ARG A 407 13.60 15.24 -24.03
CA ARG A 407 12.97 15.96 -25.14
C ARG A 407 12.24 15.02 -26.12
N ARG A 408 12.59 13.73 -26.18
CA ARG A 408 12.06 12.79 -27.19
C ARG A 408 10.97 11.86 -26.68
N PHE A 409 11.01 11.48 -25.37
CA PHE A 409 10.11 10.45 -24.83
C PHE A 409 9.30 10.87 -23.61
N GLY A 410 9.53 12.05 -22.99
CA GLY A 410 8.76 12.58 -21.87
C GLY A 410 8.64 11.63 -20.65
N GLY A 411 8.36 12.15 -19.48
CA GLY A 411 8.07 11.35 -18.30
C GLY A 411 8.29 12.17 -17.03
N THR A 412 7.65 11.81 -15.92
CA THR A 412 7.74 12.51 -14.63
C THR A 412 8.98 12.16 -13.82
N GLY A 413 9.58 11.00 -14.09
CA GLY A 413 10.60 10.40 -13.22
C GLY A 413 10.04 9.86 -11.90
N LEU A 414 8.71 9.78 -11.77
CA LEU A 414 8.03 9.29 -10.57
C LEU A 414 7.65 7.81 -10.64
N GLY A 415 7.35 7.29 -11.84
CA GLY A 415 6.77 5.96 -12.00
C GLY A 415 7.56 4.83 -11.32
N LEU A 416 8.88 4.75 -11.54
CA LEU A 416 9.71 3.71 -10.89
C LEU A 416 9.82 3.91 -9.37
N ALA A 417 9.90 5.16 -8.91
CA ALA A 417 9.92 5.48 -7.48
C ALA A 417 8.60 5.06 -6.81
N ILE A 418 7.45 5.36 -7.43
CA ILE A 418 6.13 4.93 -6.96
C ILE A 418 6.03 3.40 -6.97
N SER A 419 6.45 2.75 -8.07
CA SER A 419 6.42 1.27 -8.12
C SER A 419 7.22 0.64 -7.00
N LYS A 420 8.42 1.16 -6.70
CA LYS A 420 9.25 0.69 -5.58
C LYS A 420 8.52 0.87 -4.24
N GLN A 421 7.98 2.05 -3.97
CA GLN A 421 7.27 2.33 -2.73
C GLN A 421 6.01 1.47 -2.57
N LEU A 422 5.23 1.24 -3.65
CA LEU A 422 4.07 0.36 -3.63
C LEU A 422 4.47 -1.09 -3.32
N ILE A 423 5.54 -1.59 -3.94
CA ILE A 423 6.06 -2.94 -3.70
C ILE A 423 6.52 -3.09 -2.24
N GLU A 424 7.25 -2.10 -1.71
CA GLU A 424 7.69 -2.07 -0.31
C GLU A 424 6.50 -2.04 0.66
N LEU A 425 5.48 -1.23 0.35
CA LEU A 425 4.24 -1.13 1.16
C LEU A 425 3.44 -2.45 1.14
N MET A 426 3.47 -3.18 0.03
CA MET A 426 2.87 -4.51 -0.11
C MET A 426 3.74 -5.62 0.51
N GLY A 427 4.87 -5.30 1.16
CA GLY A 427 5.76 -6.26 1.82
C GLY A 427 6.71 -7.00 0.86
N GLY A 428 6.97 -6.43 -0.30
CA GLY A 428 7.84 -6.97 -1.34
C GLY A 428 9.16 -6.23 -1.52
N THR A 429 9.89 -6.63 -2.57
CA THR A 429 11.15 -6.01 -2.98
C THR A 429 11.24 -5.93 -4.50
N ILE A 430 11.95 -4.93 -5.04
CA ILE A 430 12.21 -4.78 -6.47
C ILE A 430 13.71 -4.69 -6.74
N THR A 431 14.15 -5.33 -7.80
CA THR A 431 15.53 -5.32 -8.30
C THR A 431 15.55 -5.12 -9.81
N VAL A 432 16.69 -4.70 -10.35
CA VAL A 432 16.89 -4.57 -11.78
C VAL A 432 18.22 -5.21 -12.18
N LYS A 433 18.19 -5.94 -13.28
CA LYS A 433 19.38 -6.42 -13.99
C LYS A 433 19.35 -5.87 -15.41
N SER A 434 20.37 -5.14 -15.78
CA SER A 434 20.41 -4.52 -17.11
C SER A 434 21.82 -4.53 -17.68
N LYS A 435 21.89 -4.59 -19.01
CA LYS A 435 23.12 -4.45 -19.77
C LYS A 435 22.86 -3.47 -20.91
N PHE A 436 23.61 -2.37 -20.92
CA PHE A 436 23.47 -1.35 -21.95
C PHE A 436 23.65 -1.94 -23.35
N GLY A 437 22.75 -1.65 -24.27
CA GLY A 437 22.70 -2.19 -25.63
C GLY A 437 22.06 -3.57 -25.79
N VAL A 438 21.63 -4.23 -24.70
CA VAL A 438 21.06 -5.59 -24.73
C VAL A 438 19.61 -5.62 -24.22
N GLY A 439 19.31 -4.91 -23.12
CA GLY A 439 18.00 -4.85 -22.50
C GLY A 439 18.05 -4.80 -20.99
N SER A 440 16.87 -4.81 -20.37
CA SER A 440 16.70 -4.78 -18.91
C SER A 440 15.71 -5.83 -18.44
N THR A 441 15.89 -6.28 -17.20
CA THR A 441 14.90 -7.11 -16.48
C THR A 441 14.63 -6.49 -15.14
N PHE A 442 13.41 -6.00 -14.95
CA PHE A 442 12.91 -5.56 -13.66
C PHE A 442 12.23 -6.74 -12.98
N SER A 443 12.69 -7.07 -11.79
CA SER A 443 12.17 -8.20 -11.00
C SER A 443 11.61 -7.69 -9.68
N PHE A 444 10.36 -8.02 -9.36
CA PHE A 444 9.78 -7.71 -8.05
C PHE A 444 9.08 -8.93 -7.45
N GLU A 445 9.07 -8.98 -6.13
CA GLU A 445 8.50 -10.07 -5.36
C GLU A 445 7.41 -9.53 -4.44
N LEU A 446 6.25 -10.21 -4.40
CA LEU A 446 5.14 -9.84 -3.54
C LEU A 446 4.59 -11.06 -2.80
N PRO A 447 4.20 -10.90 -1.52
CA PRO A 447 3.48 -11.94 -0.79
C PRO A 447 2.00 -11.95 -1.20
N PHE A 448 1.44 -13.14 -1.35
CA PHE A 448 0.02 -13.36 -1.62
C PHE A 448 -0.52 -14.48 -0.72
N THR A 449 -1.84 -14.53 -0.57
CA THR A 449 -2.54 -15.69 -0.02
C THR A 449 -3.46 -16.29 -1.07
N GLN A 450 -3.74 -17.58 -1.01
CA GLN A 450 -4.67 -18.23 -1.93
C GLN A 450 -6.11 -17.85 -1.56
N ALA A 451 -6.95 -17.63 -2.57
CA ALA A 451 -8.36 -17.28 -2.40
C ALA A 451 -9.23 -18.51 -2.62
N GLU A 452 -9.74 -19.10 -1.55
CA GLU A 452 -10.57 -20.30 -1.61
C GLU A 452 -11.91 -20.10 -2.36
N CYS A 453 -12.46 -18.88 -2.31
CA CYS A 453 -13.77 -18.56 -2.92
C CYS A 453 -13.75 -18.51 -4.47
N LEU A 454 -12.56 -18.48 -5.11
CA LEU A 454 -12.41 -18.46 -6.56
C LEU A 454 -11.94 -19.82 -7.13
N VAL A 455 -11.75 -20.81 -6.27
CA VAL A 455 -11.38 -22.15 -6.70
C VAL A 455 -12.64 -22.88 -7.17
N GLU A 456 -12.87 -22.91 -8.48
CA GLU A 456 -13.92 -23.77 -9.06
C GLU A 456 -13.48 -25.24 -8.97
N PRO A 457 -14.32 -26.12 -8.41
CA PRO A 457 -14.02 -27.55 -8.42
C PRO A 457 -14.05 -28.07 -9.87
N GLY A 458 -12.88 -28.38 -10.46
CA GLY A 458 -12.82 -29.04 -11.76
C GLY A 458 -11.88 -28.43 -12.82
N HIS A 459 -11.16 -27.36 -12.54
CA HIS A 459 -10.30 -26.71 -13.55
C HIS A 459 -9.02 -27.47 -13.94
N HIS A 460 -8.75 -28.63 -13.34
CA HIS A 460 -7.58 -29.47 -13.66
C HIS A 460 -7.89 -30.72 -14.51
N THR A 461 -9.07 -30.82 -15.13
CA THR A 461 -9.34 -31.93 -16.01
C THR A 461 -8.65 -31.73 -17.35
N LYS A 462 -7.95 -32.76 -17.81
CA LYS A 462 -7.32 -32.85 -19.14
C LYS A 462 -8.41 -32.92 -20.23
N ASN A 463 -9.13 -31.82 -20.43
CA ASN A 463 -10.33 -31.76 -21.29
C ASN A 463 -10.01 -31.92 -22.79
N PHE A 464 -8.73 -31.82 -23.15
CA PHE A 464 -8.27 -31.98 -24.53
C PHE A 464 -7.39 -33.22 -24.76
N ALA A 465 -7.52 -34.24 -23.91
CA ALA A 465 -6.79 -35.49 -24.11
C ALA A 465 -7.09 -36.09 -25.48
N GLY A 466 -6.04 -36.48 -26.20
CA GLY A 466 -6.11 -37.04 -27.56
C GLY A 466 -6.15 -36.00 -28.69
N VAL A 467 -6.16 -34.70 -28.38
CA VAL A 467 -6.01 -33.61 -29.36
C VAL A 467 -4.53 -33.42 -29.62
N LYS A 468 -4.13 -33.30 -30.92
CA LYS A 468 -2.80 -32.86 -31.33
C LYS A 468 -2.90 -31.55 -32.07
N ALA A 469 -2.09 -30.57 -31.63
CA ALA A 469 -2.00 -29.25 -32.23
C ALA A 469 -0.65 -29.03 -32.90
N LEU A 470 -0.64 -28.44 -34.07
CA LEU A 470 0.56 -27.88 -34.70
C LEU A 470 0.61 -26.39 -34.32
N LEU A 471 1.70 -25.97 -33.68
CA LEU A 471 1.98 -24.57 -33.37
C LEU A 471 3.00 -24.04 -34.37
N VAL A 472 2.69 -22.90 -35.01
CA VAL A 472 3.58 -22.24 -35.96
C VAL A 472 3.79 -20.79 -35.53
N ASP A 473 5.01 -20.43 -35.16
CA ASP A 473 5.39 -19.08 -34.71
C ASP A 473 6.91 -18.94 -34.91
N ASP A 474 7.38 -17.84 -35.42
CA ASP A 474 8.82 -17.60 -35.61
C ASP A 474 9.54 -17.20 -34.31
N ASN A 475 8.77 -16.92 -33.27
CA ASN A 475 9.30 -16.62 -31.94
C ASN A 475 9.34 -17.87 -31.03
N ALA A 476 10.56 -18.39 -30.83
CA ALA A 476 10.80 -19.58 -29.99
C ALA A 476 10.25 -19.44 -28.53
N THR A 477 10.17 -18.22 -28.00
CA THR A 477 9.61 -17.97 -26.68
C THR A 477 8.09 -18.17 -26.65
N ASN A 478 7.37 -17.69 -27.67
CA ASN A 478 5.94 -17.92 -27.87
C ASN A 478 5.63 -19.42 -28.01
N LEU A 479 6.37 -20.13 -28.87
CA LEU A 479 6.22 -21.57 -29.04
C LEU A 479 6.37 -22.32 -27.71
N ARG A 480 7.39 -21.99 -26.92
CA ARG A 480 7.64 -22.61 -25.61
C ARG A 480 6.50 -22.37 -24.64
N VAL A 481 5.98 -21.13 -24.55
CA VAL A 481 4.91 -20.77 -23.64
C VAL A 481 3.59 -21.44 -24.05
N LEU A 482 3.20 -21.36 -25.30
CA LEU A 482 1.98 -21.98 -25.81
C LEU A 482 2.03 -23.51 -25.72
N LYS A 483 3.17 -24.14 -26.09
CA LYS A 483 3.37 -25.60 -25.94
C LYS A 483 3.17 -26.05 -24.50
N ARG A 484 3.75 -25.32 -23.56
CA ARG A 484 3.60 -25.63 -22.12
C ARG A 484 2.14 -25.49 -21.69
N ASN A 485 1.47 -24.38 -22.01
CA ASN A 485 0.10 -24.11 -21.61
C ASN A 485 -0.87 -25.16 -22.16
N LEU A 486 -0.79 -25.46 -23.46
CA LEU A 486 -1.58 -26.51 -24.12
C LEU A 486 -1.30 -27.89 -23.53
N GLY A 487 -0.04 -28.18 -23.17
CA GLY A 487 0.38 -29.43 -22.51
C GLY A 487 -0.29 -29.62 -21.16
N THR A 488 -0.51 -28.56 -20.38
CA THR A 488 -1.23 -28.67 -19.10
C THR A 488 -2.68 -29.08 -19.26
N TRP A 489 -3.28 -28.81 -20.44
CA TRP A 489 -4.67 -29.21 -20.80
C TRP A 489 -4.75 -30.60 -21.44
N GLY A 490 -3.62 -31.26 -21.65
CA GLY A 490 -3.55 -32.60 -22.26
C GLY A 490 -3.48 -32.61 -23.78
N VAL A 491 -3.21 -31.47 -24.40
CA VAL A 491 -2.99 -31.37 -25.87
C VAL A 491 -1.58 -31.83 -26.19
N GLY A 492 -1.45 -32.75 -27.14
CA GLY A 492 -0.16 -33.09 -27.77
C GLY A 492 0.25 -31.94 -28.72
N VAL A 493 1.52 -31.50 -28.67
CA VAL A 493 1.95 -30.31 -29.40
C VAL A 493 3.18 -30.62 -30.26
N VAL A 494 3.04 -30.39 -31.56
CA VAL A 494 4.13 -30.29 -32.53
C VAL A 494 4.42 -28.81 -32.79
N VAL A 495 5.67 -28.43 -32.93
CA VAL A 495 6.08 -27.03 -33.16
C VAL A 495 6.79 -26.88 -34.49
N ALA A 496 6.58 -25.76 -35.16
CA ALA A 496 7.30 -25.35 -36.39
C ALA A 496 7.70 -23.87 -36.22
N GLU A 497 8.94 -23.55 -36.50
CA GLU A 497 9.49 -22.19 -36.39
C GLU A 497 9.27 -21.36 -37.68
N SER A 498 8.63 -21.92 -38.68
CA SER A 498 8.30 -21.24 -39.95
C SER A 498 7.14 -21.90 -40.68
N SER A 499 6.46 -21.14 -41.54
CA SER A 499 5.41 -21.66 -42.43
C SER A 499 5.90 -22.80 -43.32
N LYS A 500 7.14 -22.71 -43.80
CA LYS A 500 7.74 -23.75 -44.65
C LYS A 500 7.94 -25.08 -43.89
N GLU A 501 8.42 -25.02 -42.68
CA GLU A 501 8.57 -26.20 -41.81
C GLU A 501 7.21 -26.81 -41.47
N ALA A 502 6.21 -25.98 -41.19
CA ALA A 502 4.83 -26.44 -40.94
C ALA A 502 4.26 -27.22 -42.13
N LEU A 503 4.42 -26.71 -43.35
CA LEU A 503 3.99 -27.40 -44.58
C LEU A 503 4.73 -28.71 -44.79
N GLN A 504 6.04 -28.76 -44.54
CA GLN A 504 6.84 -30.00 -44.67
C GLN A 504 6.37 -31.07 -43.67
N LEU A 505 6.11 -30.72 -42.43
CA LEU A 505 5.60 -31.62 -41.38
C LEU A 505 4.21 -32.18 -41.74
N LEU A 506 3.34 -31.35 -42.28
CA LEU A 506 1.98 -31.76 -42.69
C LEU A 506 1.99 -32.64 -43.97
N GLN A 507 2.85 -32.35 -44.96
CA GLN A 507 2.97 -33.11 -46.21
C GLN A 507 3.78 -34.40 -46.05
N GLY A 508 4.76 -34.43 -45.15
CA GLY A 508 5.62 -35.58 -44.89
C GLY A 508 4.95 -36.77 -44.20
N GLY A 509 3.69 -36.64 -43.80
CA GLY A 509 2.92 -37.71 -43.13
C GLY A 509 3.26 -37.93 -41.67
N GLU A 510 4.26 -37.24 -41.12
CA GLU A 510 4.65 -37.33 -39.69
C GLU A 510 3.58 -36.77 -38.74
N CYS A 511 2.66 -35.96 -39.27
CA CYS A 511 1.61 -35.26 -38.54
C CYS A 511 0.19 -35.62 -39.01
N ALA A 512 -0.04 -36.86 -39.49
CA ALA A 512 -1.33 -37.31 -40.01
C ALA A 512 -2.48 -37.24 -38.99
N ASP A 513 -2.18 -37.13 -37.68
CA ASP A 513 -3.12 -37.10 -36.60
C ASP A 513 -3.30 -35.67 -35.97
N ILE A 514 -2.85 -34.62 -36.67
CA ILE A 514 -3.09 -33.23 -36.23
C ILE A 514 -4.59 -32.92 -36.24
N SER A 515 -5.09 -32.40 -35.13
CA SER A 515 -6.48 -32.03 -34.91
C SER A 515 -6.77 -30.55 -35.15
N ILE A 516 -5.76 -29.69 -35.01
CA ILE A 516 -5.86 -28.23 -35.16
C ILE A 516 -4.50 -27.62 -35.44
N VAL A 517 -4.47 -26.52 -36.19
CA VAL A 517 -3.27 -25.69 -36.44
C VAL A 517 -3.48 -24.33 -35.76
N LEU A 518 -2.52 -23.91 -34.94
CA LEU A 518 -2.42 -22.55 -34.40
C LEU A 518 -1.23 -21.87 -35.10
N THR A 519 -1.45 -20.76 -35.78
CA THR A 519 -0.40 -20.08 -36.53
C THR A 519 -0.30 -18.61 -36.18
N ASP A 520 0.92 -18.11 -36.03
CA ASP A 520 1.12 -16.66 -36.02
C ASP A 520 0.74 -16.09 -37.39
N VAL A 521 0.15 -14.89 -37.37
CA VAL A 521 -0.20 -14.17 -38.60
C VAL A 521 1.02 -13.48 -39.20
N HIS A 522 1.90 -12.92 -38.38
CA HIS A 522 3.04 -12.11 -38.84
C HIS A 522 4.34 -12.90 -38.75
N MET A 523 4.64 -13.67 -39.83
CA MET A 523 5.88 -14.43 -39.93
C MET A 523 6.68 -14.01 -41.18
N PRO A 524 8.02 -14.12 -41.14
CA PRO A 524 8.85 -13.91 -42.34
C PRO A 524 8.49 -14.86 -43.46
N ASP A 525 8.74 -14.45 -44.69
CA ASP A 525 8.56 -15.20 -45.93
C ASP A 525 7.10 -15.51 -46.30
N MET A 526 6.33 -16.20 -45.48
CA MET A 526 4.93 -16.56 -45.68
C MET A 526 4.12 -16.27 -44.44
N ASP A 527 3.13 -15.39 -44.55
CA ASP A 527 2.25 -15.03 -43.41
C ASP A 527 1.27 -16.18 -43.07
N GLY A 528 0.69 -16.09 -41.84
CA GLY A 528 -0.20 -17.13 -41.32
C GLY A 528 -1.51 -17.26 -42.10
N PHE A 529 -1.97 -16.24 -42.79
CA PHE A 529 -3.17 -16.34 -43.64
C PHE A 529 -2.86 -17.11 -44.95
N SER A 530 -1.71 -16.84 -45.56
CA SER A 530 -1.22 -17.58 -46.72
C SER A 530 -0.98 -19.04 -46.38
N LEU A 531 -0.33 -19.31 -45.21
CA LEU A 531 -0.16 -20.67 -44.73
C LEU A 531 -1.51 -21.37 -44.51
N ALA A 532 -2.49 -20.70 -43.92
CA ALA A 532 -3.81 -21.26 -43.69
C ALA A 532 -4.54 -21.59 -45.02
N SER A 533 -4.39 -20.75 -46.03
CA SER A 533 -4.94 -21.00 -47.36
C SER A 533 -4.32 -22.26 -47.98
N GLU A 534 -2.98 -22.40 -47.96
CA GLU A 534 -2.32 -23.60 -48.47
C GLU A 534 -2.71 -24.87 -47.71
N ILE A 535 -2.81 -24.81 -46.36
CA ILE A 535 -3.25 -25.94 -45.55
C ILE A 535 -4.66 -26.39 -45.96
N ARG A 536 -5.59 -25.46 -46.20
CA ARG A 536 -6.95 -25.78 -46.62
C ARG A 536 -7.06 -26.45 -47.98
N ASP A 537 -6.14 -26.17 -48.88
CA ASP A 537 -6.15 -26.77 -50.21
C ASP A 537 -5.88 -28.29 -50.18
N PHE A 538 -5.08 -28.77 -49.22
CA PHE A 538 -4.80 -30.20 -49.08
C PHE A 538 -5.36 -30.87 -47.83
N LEU A 539 -5.72 -30.11 -46.76
CA LEU A 539 -6.34 -30.59 -45.53
C LEU A 539 -7.58 -29.74 -45.16
N PRO A 540 -8.67 -29.78 -45.94
CA PRO A 540 -9.81 -28.85 -45.82
C PRO A 540 -10.58 -28.96 -44.51
N ASN A 541 -10.43 -30.07 -43.78
CA ASN A 541 -11.18 -30.35 -42.55
C ASN A 541 -10.42 -29.97 -41.28
N ILE A 542 -9.15 -29.61 -41.37
CA ILE A 542 -8.37 -29.19 -40.18
C ILE A 542 -8.68 -27.72 -39.84
N PRO A 543 -9.18 -27.42 -38.66
CA PRO A 543 -9.37 -26.04 -38.25
C PRO A 543 -8.05 -25.32 -38.06
N VAL A 544 -7.97 -24.10 -38.59
CA VAL A 544 -6.82 -23.20 -38.40
C VAL A 544 -7.24 -22.03 -37.57
N LEU A 545 -6.49 -21.77 -36.49
CA LEU A 545 -6.69 -20.67 -35.53
C LEU A 545 -5.52 -19.70 -35.67
N PRO A 546 -5.71 -18.54 -36.32
CA PRO A 546 -4.68 -17.52 -36.41
C PRO A 546 -4.51 -16.80 -35.06
N ILE A 547 -3.28 -16.39 -34.74
CA ILE A 547 -2.91 -15.59 -33.59
C ILE A 547 -2.15 -14.37 -34.10
N ALA A 548 -2.54 -13.15 -33.70
CA ALA A 548 -1.98 -11.93 -34.28
C ALA A 548 -1.54 -10.95 -33.18
N SER A 549 -0.44 -10.24 -33.41
CA SER A 549 0.02 -9.15 -32.53
C SER A 549 -0.87 -7.90 -32.66
N ALA A 550 -1.55 -7.71 -33.81
CA ALA A 550 -2.59 -6.71 -34.04
C ALA A 550 -3.62 -7.25 -35.02
N ILE A 551 -4.87 -6.90 -34.82
CA ILE A 551 -5.98 -7.23 -35.75
C ILE A 551 -6.26 -5.98 -36.58
N ARG A 552 -6.14 -6.05 -37.89
CA ARG A 552 -6.36 -4.95 -38.84
C ARG A 552 -7.80 -4.95 -39.35
N PRO A 553 -8.33 -3.79 -39.76
CA PRO A 553 -9.58 -3.76 -40.53
C PRO A 553 -9.48 -4.64 -41.76
N GLY A 554 -10.41 -5.57 -41.93
CA GLY A 554 -10.40 -6.55 -43.05
C GLY A 554 -9.89 -7.96 -42.69
N ASP A 555 -9.10 -8.14 -41.59
CA ASP A 555 -8.62 -9.48 -41.19
C ASP A 555 -9.76 -10.48 -40.94
N TYR A 556 -10.86 -10.00 -40.32
CA TYR A 556 -12.06 -10.82 -40.08
C TYR A 556 -12.75 -11.23 -41.36
N GLU A 557 -12.79 -10.33 -42.36
CA GLU A 557 -13.40 -10.62 -43.68
C GLU A 557 -12.50 -11.58 -44.44
N HIS A 558 -11.19 -11.42 -44.35
CA HIS A 558 -10.21 -12.33 -44.95
C HIS A 558 -10.33 -13.74 -44.35
N CYS A 559 -10.33 -13.88 -43.04
CA CYS A 559 -10.57 -15.17 -42.37
C CYS A 559 -11.87 -15.84 -42.81
N ARG A 560 -12.95 -15.07 -42.96
CA ARG A 560 -14.24 -15.59 -43.46
C ARG A 560 -14.14 -16.05 -44.89
N ALA A 561 -13.42 -15.32 -45.73
CA ALA A 561 -13.26 -15.65 -47.17
C ALA A 561 -12.50 -16.98 -47.37
N ILE A 562 -11.43 -17.19 -46.59
CA ILE A 562 -10.63 -18.44 -46.65
C ILE A 562 -11.19 -19.54 -45.74
N GLY A 563 -12.27 -19.25 -44.95
CA GLY A 563 -12.99 -20.21 -44.13
C GLY A 563 -12.25 -20.70 -42.89
N ILE A 564 -11.42 -19.85 -42.26
CA ILE A 564 -10.70 -20.17 -41.03
C ILE A 564 -11.30 -19.44 -39.79
N ALA A 565 -10.82 -19.79 -38.61
CA ALA A 565 -11.26 -19.14 -37.38
C ALA A 565 -10.86 -17.65 -37.31
N ARG A 566 -11.58 -16.88 -36.49
CA ARG A 566 -11.19 -15.49 -36.21
C ARG A 566 -9.87 -15.43 -35.46
N PRO A 567 -8.99 -14.46 -35.79
CA PRO A 567 -7.70 -14.35 -35.13
C PRO A 567 -7.84 -14.00 -33.66
N LEU A 568 -6.99 -14.58 -32.82
CA LEU A 568 -6.81 -14.20 -31.40
C LEU A 568 -5.70 -13.17 -31.28
N LEU A 569 -5.85 -12.24 -30.34
CA LEU A 569 -4.86 -11.18 -30.09
C LEU A 569 -3.79 -11.67 -29.10
N LYS A 570 -2.49 -11.45 -29.43
CA LYS A 570 -1.37 -11.66 -28.50
C LYS A 570 -1.29 -10.52 -27.47
N PRO A 571 -0.98 -10.83 -26.18
CA PRO A 571 -0.81 -12.15 -25.60
C PRO A 571 -2.14 -12.85 -25.39
N VAL A 572 -2.21 -14.14 -25.77
CA VAL A 572 -3.45 -14.91 -25.72
C VAL A 572 -3.74 -15.34 -24.27
N LYS A 573 -4.90 -14.95 -23.74
CA LYS A 573 -5.36 -15.42 -22.44
C LYS A 573 -5.76 -16.89 -22.48
N ASP A 574 -5.48 -17.62 -21.41
CA ASP A 574 -5.81 -19.05 -21.28
C ASP A 574 -7.32 -19.31 -21.44
N SER A 575 -8.18 -18.47 -20.88
CA SER A 575 -9.66 -18.57 -20.99
C SER A 575 -10.13 -18.42 -22.44
N VAL A 576 -9.58 -17.45 -23.18
CA VAL A 576 -9.92 -17.16 -24.57
C VAL A 576 -9.45 -18.29 -25.49
N LEU A 577 -8.22 -18.78 -25.28
CA LEU A 577 -7.66 -19.89 -26.08
C LEU A 577 -8.45 -21.19 -25.85
N ARG A 578 -8.78 -21.52 -24.58
CA ARG A 578 -9.60 -22.70 -24.26
C ARG A 578 -10.96 -22.64 -24.93
N LYS A 579 -11.63 -21.48 -24.88
CA LYS A 579 -12.93 -21.28 -25.51
C LYS A 579 -12.84 -21.50 -27.03
N ALA A 580 -11.87 -20.88 -27.69
CA ALA A 580 -11.67 -21.03 -29.11
C ALA A 580 -11.38 -22.49 -29.51
N LEU A 581 -10.54 -23.21 -28.75
CA LEU A 581 -10.27 -24.62 -28.97
C LEU A 581 -11.53 -25.49 -28.78
N SER A 582 -12.34 -25.24 -27.76
CA SER A 582 -13.60 -25.98 -27.48
C SER A 582 -14.59 -25.79 -28.60
N GLU A 583 -14.76 -24.57 -29.11
CA GLU A 583 -15.66 -24.24 -30.22
C GLU A 583 -15.20 -24.91 -31.54
N LEU A 584 -13.93 -24.83 -31.86
CA LEU A 584 -13.37 -25.37 -33.11
C LEU A 584 -13.34 -26.91 -33.16
N LEU A 585 -13.17 -27.55 -31.99
CA LEU A 585 -13.12 -29.01 -31.89
C LEU A 585 -14.49 -29.65 -31.58
N GLY A 586 -15.57 -28.85 -31.50
CA GLY A 586 -16.94 -29.33 -31.24
C GLY A 586 -17.16 -29.93 -29.85
N ARG A 587 -16.34 -29.54 -28.85
CA ARG A 587 -16.41 -30.02 -27.48
C ARG A 587 -17.18 -29.01 -26.61
N ASN A 588 -18.52 -29.07 -26.66
CA ASN A 588 -19.41 -28.09 -26.02
C ASN A 588 -19.57 -28.22 -24.49
N ASP A 589 -18.85 -29.12 -23.82
CA ASP A 589 -19.05 -29.42 -22.37
C ASP A 589 -18.42 -28.42 -21.41
N ILE A 590 -17.92 -27.24 -21.88
CA ILE A 590 -17.23 -26.27 -21.04
C ILE A 590 -17.89 -24.86 -21.12
N ALA A 591 -19.19 -24.81 -21.32
CA ALA A 591 -19.91 -23.53 -21.24
C ALA A 591 -20.44 -23.27 -19.81
N GLY A 592 -19.55 -23.05 -18.86
CA GLY A 592 -19.81 -22.35 -17.61
C GLY A 592 -19.60 -20.85 -17.81
N GLY A 593 -20.70 -20.16 -18.11
CA GLY A 593 -21.00 -18.77 -17.86
C GLY A 593 -19.90 -17.72 -17.91
N THR A 594 -19.45 -17.28 -19.10
CA THR A 594 -19.08 -15.89 -19.36
C THR A 594 -19.46 -15.56 -20.80
N GLU A 595 -20.60 -14.92 -20.97
CA GLU A 595 -21.02 -14.37 -22.25
C GLU A 595 -20.01 -13.34 -22.75
N ASN A 596 -19.69 -13.43 -24.04
CA ASN A 596 -18.78 -12.55 -24.75
C ASN A 596 -19.15 -11.07 -24.61
N VAL A 597 -18.32 -10.29 -23.95
CA VAL A 597 -18.39 -8.82 -23.95
C VAL A 597 -18.28 -8.24 -25.38
N ASN A 598 -17.63 -8.93 -26.32
CA ASN A 598 -17.48 -8.49 -27.73
C ASN A 598 -18.69 -8.81 -28.60
N ASP A 599 -19.52 -9.79 -28.28
CA ASP A 599 -20.81 -9.99 -28.97
C ASP A 599 -21.90 -9.04 -28.47
N GLN A 600 -21.74 -8.50 -27.25
CA GLN A 600 -22.61 -7.43 -26.74
C GLN A 600 -22.40 -6.10 -27.48
N MET A 601 -21.25 -5.84 -28.08
CA MET A 601 -21.02 -4.63 -28.90
C MET A 601 -21.76 -4.64 -30.24
N LYS A 602 -22.23 -5.78 -30.73
CA LYS A 602 -23.01 -5.87 -31.99
C LYS A 602 -24.50 -6.10 -31.84
N ARG A 603 -24.99 -6.43 -30.65
CA ARG A 603 -26.41 -6.31 -30.33
C ARG A 603 -26.63 -4.90 -29.77
N ILE A 604 -26.92 -3.94 -30.64
CA ILE A 604 -27.66 -2.74 -30.24
C ILE A 604 -28.97 -3.30 -29.68
N PRO A 605 -29.24 -3.26 -28.37
CA PRO A 605 -30.59 -3.57 -27.89
C PRO A 605 -31.51 -2.54 -28.54
N SER A 606 -32.58 -3.00 -29.15
CA SER A 606 -33.64 -2.14 -29.67
C SER A 606 -34.40 -1.40 -28.57
N ASP A 607 -33.98 -1.56 -27.33
CA ASP A 607 -34.65 -0.96 -26.17
C ASP A 607 -34.00 0.39 -25.89
N TYR A 608 -34.71 1.46 -26.15
CA TYR A 608 -34.37 2.79 -25.65
C TYR A 608 -34.85 2.90 -24.19
N TYR A 609 -34.06 3.62 -23.36
CA TYR A 609 -34.41 3.84 -21.96
C TYR A 609 -34.71 5.32 -21.71
N GLU A 610 -35.69 5.57 -20.82
CA GLU A 610 -35.93 6.89 -20.23
C GLU A 610 -35.01 7.07 -19.03
N ILE A 611 -33.97 7.91 -19.17
CA ILE A 611 -32.89 8.07 -18.20
C ILE A 611 -33.02 9.40 -17.50
N LEU A 612 -33.00 9.43 -16.16
CA LEU A 612 -32.82 10.66 -15.36
C LEU A 612 -31.33 10.83 -15.04
N LEU A 613 -30.72 11.86 -15.60
CA LEU A 613 -29.33 12.24 -15.38
C LEU A 613 -29.25 13.41 -14.39
N VAL A 614 -28.62 13.17 -13.24
CA VAL A 614 -28.46 14.15 -12.16
C VAL A 614 -26.98 14.46 -12.01
N GLU A 615 -26.56 15.64 -12.42
CA GLU A 615 -25.13 16.07 -12.41
C GLU A 615 -25.10 17.60 -12.28
N ASP A 616 -24.39 18.13 -11.30
CA ASP A 616 -24.30 19.57 -11.05
C ASP A 616 -23.37 20.30 -12.03
N HIS A 617 -22.31 19.62 -12.47
CA HIS A 617 -21.32 20.23 -13.36
C HIS A 617 -21.78 20.25 -14.82
N GLU A 618 -21.93 21.42 -15.40
CA GLU A 618 -22.50 21.64 -16.74
C GLU A 618 -21.80 20.85 -17.87
N ILE A 619 -20.47 20.73 -17.82
CA ILE A 619 -19.69 20.03 -18.85
C ILE A 619 -19.93 18.54 -18.77
N ASN A 620 -19.87 17.93 -17.57
CA ASN A 620 -20.11 16.51 -17.35
C ASN A 620 -21.55 16.16 -17.77
N ARG A 621 -22.48 17.00 -17.41
CA ARG A 621 -23.90 16.89 -17.74
C ARG A 621 -24.12 16.84 -19.25
N LYS A 622 -23.57 17.81 -20.01
CA LYS A 622 -23.64 17.85 -21.48
C LYS A 622 -22.97 16.64 -22.12
N PHE A 623 -21.84 16.19 -21.58
CA PHE A 623 -21.15 15.00 -22.06
C PHE A 623 -22.03 13.75 -21.93
N ALA A 624 -22.51 13.45 -20.71
CA ALA A 624 -23.31 12.26 -20.45
C ALA A 624 -24.64 12.28 -21.20
N GLU A 625 -25.31 13.43 -21.26
CA GLU A 625 -26.54 13.64 -22.05
C GLU A 625 -26.34 13.29 -23.53
N ARG A 626 -25.29 13.90 -24.15
CA ARG A 626 -25.02 13.68 -25.58
C ARG A 626 -24.60 12.26 -25.88
N PHE A 627 -23.79 11.66 -25.01
CA PHE A 627 -23.37 10.27 -25.13
C PHE A 627 -24.56 9.30 -25.13
N LEU A 628 -25.48 9.47 -24.18
CA LEU A 628 -26.66 8.60 -24.01
C LEU A 628 -27.68 8.85 -25.13
N SER A 629 -27.95 10.12 -25.49
CA SER A 629 -28.88 10.48 -26.57
C SER A 629 -28.44 9.96 -27.95
N LYS A 630 -27.13 9.98 -28.22
CA LYS A 630 -26.56 9.43 -29.48
C LYS A 630 -26.78 7.91 -29.61
N ARG A 631 -26.98 7.21 -28.48
CA ARG A 631 -27.29 5.77 -28.42
C ARG A 631 -28.80 5.47 -28.47
N GLY A 632 -29.62 6.50 -28.65
CA GLY A 632 -31.06 6.37 -28.79
C GLY A 632 -31.85 6.45 -27.50
N HIS A 633 -31.18 6.69 -26.34
CA HIS A 633 -31.86 6.86 -25.07
C HIS A 633 -32.47 8.26 -24.96
N ARG A 634 -33.61 8.35 -24.23
CA ARG A 634 -34.20 9.65 -23.89
C ARG A 634 -33.69 10.08 -22.50
N VAL A 635 -33.06 11.26 -22.44
CA VAL A 635 -32.40 11.73 -21.23
C VAL A 635 -33.09 12.97 -20.69
N THR A 636 -33.59 12.90 -19.48
CA THR A 636 -34.03 14.07 -18.70
C THR A 636 -32.89 14.51 -17.79
N VAL A 637 -32.50 15.77 -17.89
CA VAL A 637 -31.31 16.29 -17.23
C VAL A 637 -31.69 17.27 -16.12
N VAL A 638 -31.12 17.10 -14.94
CA VAL A 638 -31.33 17.97 -13.77
C VAL A 638 -30.01 18.27 -13.08
N ALA A 639 -29.92 19.38 -12.35
CA ALA A 639 -28.68 19.92 -11.83
C ALA A 639 -28.40 19.63 -10.34
N ASN A 640 -29.38 19.10 -9.61
CA ASN A 640 -29.23 18.80 -8.18
C ASN A 640 -30.25 17.73 -7.72
N GLY A 641 -30.05 17.22 -6.49
CA GLY A 641 -30.91 16.17 -5.94
C GLY A 641 -32.36 16.58 -5.72
N GLN A 642 -32.64 17.85 -5.44
CA GLN A 642 -34.02 18.32 -5.27
C GLN A 642 -34.78 18.33 -6.60
N GLU A 643 -34.14 18.78 -7.68
CA GLU A 643 -34.72 18.69 -9.03
C GLU A 643 -34.93 17.24 -9.45
N ALA A 644 -34.02 16.32 -9.05
CA ALA A 644 -34.14 14.91 -9.33
C ALA A 644 -35.39 14.30 -8.68
N VAL A 645 -35.63 14.60 -7.40
CA VAL A 645 -36.84 14.16 -6.69
C VAL A 645 -38.12 14.68 -7.40
N ASN A 646 -38.13 15.98 -7.70
CA ASN A 646 -39.27 16.61 -8.37
C ASN A 646 -39.54 16.02 -9.78
N ALA A 647 -38.47 15.72 -10.54
CA ALA A 647 -38.57 15.10 -11.84
C ALA A 647 -39.12 13.66 -11.73
N PHE A 648 -38.63 12.91 -10.73
CA PHE A 648 -39.08 11.51 -10.49
C PHE A 648 -40.50 11.41 -10.02
N GLU A 649 -41.02 12.38 -9.26
CA GLU A 649 -42.43 12.46 -8.87
C GLU A 649 -43.39 12.65 -10.07
N ASN A 650 -42.92 13.41 -11.09
CA ASN A 650 -43.75 13.83 -12.22
C ASN A 650 -43.58 12.95 -13.48
N SER A 651 -42.59 12.08 -13.52
CA SER A 651 -42.25 11.27 -14.71
C SER A 651 -41.73 9.90 -14.31
N ARG A 652 -41.85 8.93 -15.24
CA ARG A 652 -41.30 7.58 -15.04
C ARG A 652 -39.96 7.49 -15.73
N PHE A 653 -39.01 6.84 -15.07
CA PHE A 653 -37.70 6.60 -15.59
C PHE A 653 -37.35 5.10 -15.49
N ASP A 654 -36.59 4.61 -16.48
CA ASP A 654 -36.11 3.23 -16.47
C ASP A 654 -34.89 3.08 -15.55
N VAL A 655 -34.06 4.14 -15.46
CA VAL A 655 -32.86 4.20 -14.64
C VAL A 655 -32.51 5.66 -14.27
N VAL A 656 -31.89 5.84 -13.11
CA VAL A 656 -31.36 7.13 -12.63
C VAL A 656 -29.84 7.08 -12.57
N LEU A 657 -29.16 8.04 -13.15
CA LEU A 657 -27.73 8.28 -12.99
C LEU A 657 -27.57 9.44 -12.00
N MET A 658 -27.06 9.14 -10.79
CA MET A 658 -27.07 10.05 -9.65
C MET A 658 -25.67 10.46 -9.22
N ASP A 659 -25.32 11.73 -9.37
CA ASP A 659 -24.12 12.26 -8.72
C ASP A 659 -24.30 12.25 -7.19
N LEU A 660 -23.29 11.80 -6.47
CA LEU A 660 -23.33 11.73 -5.01
C LEU A 660 -23.03 13.08 -4.35
N GLN A 661 -22.19 13.91 -4.98
CA GLN A 661 -21.74 15.17 -4.41
C GLN A 661 -22.30 16.36 -5.20
N MET A 662 -23.42 16.89 -4.73
CA MET A 662 -24.12 18.01 -5.36
C MET A 662 -24.59 19.02 -4.31
N PRO A 663 -24.72 20.29 -4.70
CA PRO A 663 -25.31 21.33 -3.86
C PRO A 663 -26.82 21.12 -3.66
N VAL A 664 -27.41 21.80 -2.68
CA VAL A 664 -28.85 21.81 -2.32
C VAL A 664 -29.28 20.50 -1.66
N LEU A 665 -29.26 19.38 -2.37
CA LEU A 665 -29.56 18.04 -1.85
C LEU A 665 -28.57 17.05 -2.45
N ASP A 666 -27.80 16.37 -1.60
CA ASP A 666 -26.82 15.38 -2.02
C ASP A 666 -27.48 14.12 -2.60
N GLY A 667 -26.70 13.34 -3.36
CA GLY A 667 -27.24 12.17 -4.06
C GLY A 667 -27.73 11.06 -3.14
N PHE A 668 -27.14 10.89 -1.94
CA PHE A 668 -27.63 9.90 -0.97
C PHE A 668 -28.97 10.30 -0.36
N ALA A 669 -29.12 11.57 -0.02
CA ALA A 669 -30.37 12.09 0.51
C ALA A 669 -31.48 12.05 -0.57
N ALA A 670 -31.16 12.42 -1.82
CA ALA A 670 -32.06 12.31 -2.95
C ALA A 670 -32.48 10.85 -3.21
N THR A 671 -31.54 9.90 -3.20
CA THR A 671 -31.82 8.46 -3.35
C THR A 671 -32.77 7.97 -2.28
N LYS A 672 -32.57 8.34 -1.01
CA LYS A 672 -33.46 7.96 0.10
C LYS A 672 -34.89 8.44 -0.11
N ILE A 673 -35.06 9.66 -0.60
CA ILE A 673 -36.39 10.23 -0.89
C ILE A 673 -37.02 9.49 -2.08
N ILE A 674 -36.28 9.30 -3.18
CA ILE A 674 -36.75 8.61 -4.40
C ILE A 674 -37.19 7.19 -4.06
N ARG A 675 -36.48 6.46 -3.18
CA ARG A 675 -36.85 5.11 -2.74
C ARG A 675 -38.21 5.06 -2.02
N GLY A 676 -38.63 6.16 -1.41
CA GLY A 676 -39.96 6.28 -0.79
C GLY A 676 -41.08 6.67 -1.75
N LEU A 677 -40.77 6.99 -3.02
CA LEU A 677 -41.77 7.40 -4.02
C LEU A 677 -42.32 6.21 -4.81
N PRO A 678 -43.50 6.33 -5.44
CA PRO A 678 -44.02 5.31 -6.33
C PRO A 678 -43.01 4.95 -7.42
N ASN A 679 -42.77 3.67 -7.67
CA ASN A 679 -41.77 3.09 -8.56
C ASN A 679 -40.30 3.30 -8.11
N GLY A 680 -40.05 4.00 -7.00
CA GLY A 680 -38.68 4.26 -6.51
C GLY A 680 -37.93 3.00 -6.06
N GLU A 681 -38.63 2.00 -5.52
CA GLU A 681 -38.06 0.70 -5.12
C GLU A 681 -37.59 -0.13 -6.33
N THR A 682 -38.29 -0.03 -7.47
CA THR A 682 -38.06 -0.85 -8.66
C THR A 682 -37.17 -0.16 -9.72
N THR A 683 -37.03 1.16 -9.65
CA THR A 683 -36.17 1.92 -10.61
C THR A 683 -34.71 1.85 -10.18
N PRO A 684 -33.83 1.29 -11.00
CA PRO A 684 -32.40 1.26 -10.70
C PRO A 684 -31.79 2.66 -10.57
N ILE A 685 -30.92 2.84 -9.57
CA ILE A 685 -30.18 4.08 -9.35
C ILE A 685 -28.68 3.75 -9.38
N ILE A 686 -27.96 4.33 -10.33
CA ILE A 686 -26.52 4.17 -10.50
C ILE A 686 -25.81 5.42 -9.96
N ALA A 687 -24.93 5.25 -8.97
CA ALA A 687 -24.15 6.34 -8.42
C ALA A 687 -23.03 6.79 -9.38
N MET A 688 -22.80 8.08 -9.50
CA MET A 688 -21.60 8.67 -10.09
C MET A 688 -20.75 9.27 -8.97
N THR A 689 -19.55 8.70 -8.71
CA THR A 689 -18.72 9.05 -7.54
C THR A 689 -17.30 9.41 -7.90
N ALA A 690 -16.73 10.38 -7.20
CA ALA A 690 -15.31 10.74 -7.32
C ALA A 690 -14.37 9.76 -6.58
N HIS A 691 -14.90 8.92 -5.67
CA HIS A 691 -14.13 7.97 -4.86
C HIS A 691 -14.55 6.54 -5.21
N THR A 692 -13.56 5.68 -5.49
CA THR A 692 -13.77 4.26 -5.87
C THR A 692 -13.25 3.30 -4.82
N MET A 693 -13.09 3.74 -3.56
CA MET A 693 -12.62 2.87 -2.49
C MET A 693 -13.68 1.85 -2.10
N LYS A 694 -13.25 0.65 -1.71
CA LYS A 694 -14.12 -0.50 -1.38
C LYS A 694 -15.21 -0.16 -0.35
N GLY A 695 -14.91 0.71 0.62
CA GLY A 695 -15.90 1.19 1.60
C GLY A 695 -17.00 2.09 1.02
N ASP A 696 -16.74 2.76 -0.11
CA ASP A 696 -17.74 3.63 -0.75
C ASP A 696 -18.72 2.82 -1.63
N ARG A 697 -18.25 1.71 -2.22
CA ARG A 697 -19.11 0.77 -2.93
C ARG A 697 -20.13 0.12 -1.99
N GLU A 698 -19.66 -0.39 -0.86
CA GLU A 698 -20.51 -1.01 0.17
C GLU A 698 -21.51 0.00 0.73
N LYS A 699 -21.07 1.22 1.02
CA LYS A 699 -21.95 2.33 1.43
C LYS A 699 -23.00 2.70 0.37
N CYS A 700 -22.65 2.64 -0.92
CA CYS A 700 -23.62 2.89 -2.00
C CYS A 700 -24.74 1.86 -1.98
N PHE A 701 -24.40 0.57 -1.92
CA PHE A 701 -25.40 -0.51 -1.85
C PHE A 701 -26.22 -0.48 -0.56
N GLU A 702 -25.60 -0.25 0.60
CA GLU A 702 -26.29 -0.10 1.89
C GLU A 702 -27.29 1.07 1.90
N LYS A 703 -27.02 2.12 1.14
CA LYS A 703 -27.89 3.29 1.00
C LYS A 703 -28.91 3.19 -0.12
N GLY A 704 -29.04 2.01 -0.74
CA GLY A 704 -30.11 1.72 -1.70
C GLY A 704 -29.78 2.07 -3.16
N LEU A 705 -28.51 2.17 -3.53
CA LEU A 705 -28.06 2.30 -4.93
C LEU A 705 -27.85 0.91 -5.54
N ASP A 706 -28.07 0.73 -6.85
CA ASP A 706 -27.99 -0.56 -7.56
C ASP A 706 -26.70 -0.73 -8.37
N GLY A 707 -25.98 0.38 -8.58
CA GLY A 707 -24.73 0.39 -9.31
C GLY A 707 -23.90 1.62 -9.00
N TYR A 708 -22.65 1.66 -9.51
CA TYR A 708 -21.79 2.82 -9.36
C TYR A 708 -20.84 2.98 -10.56
N ILE A 709 -20.50 4.24 -10.86
CA ILE A 709 -19.54 4.62 -11.91
C ILE A 709 -18.56 5.61 -11.31
N SER A 710 -17.27 5.42 -11.58
CA SER A 710 -16.24 6.35 -11.14
C SER A 710 -16.22 7.62 -12.00
N LYS A 711 -16.08 8.77 -11.39
CA LYS A 711 -15.73 10.01 -12.09
C LYS A 711 -14.21 10.09 -12.29
N PRO A 712 -13.68 10.43 -13.48
CA PRO A 712 -14.43 10.91 -14.66
C PRO A 712 -15.19 9.78 -15.37
N VAL A 713 -16.45 10.05 -15.74
CA VAL A 713 -17.30 9.08 -16.41
C VAL A 713 -16.74 8.77 -17.80
N ARG A 714 -16.27 7.53 -17.99
CA ARG A 714 -15.77 7.07 -19.29
C ARG A 714 -16.94 6.46 -20.10
N PRO A 715 -16.99 6.65 -21.42
CA PRO A 715 -18.03 6.10 -22.28
C PRO A 715 -18.23 4.58 -22.11
N HIS A 716 -17.16 3.83 -22.03
CA HIS A 716 -17.19 2.39 -21.87
C HIS A 716 -17.77 1.97 -20.51
N ASP A 717 -17.35 2.61 -19.42
CA ASP A 717 -17.79 2.26 -18.06
C ASP A 717 -19.27 2.59 -17.85
N LEU A 718 -19.72 3.74 -18.37
CA LEU A 718 -21.12 4.13 -18.33
C LEU A 718 -22.02 3.12 -19.06
N GLN A 719 -21.60 2.69 -20.24
CA GLN A 719 -22.37 1.71 -21.04
C GLN A 719 -22.37 0.32 -20.38
N ALA A 720 -21.23 -0.16 -19.89
CA ALA A 720 -21.12 -1.47 -19.24
C ALA A 720 -21.99 -1.55 -17.98
N GLU A 721 -21.94 -0.51 -17.12
CA GLU A 721 -22.70 -0.50 -15.89
C GLU A 721 -24.21 -0.33 -16.14
N LEU A 722 -24.60 0.50 -17.12
CA LEU A 722 -25.99 0.63 -17.53
C LEU A 722 -26.56 -0.71 -17.99
N LEU A 723 -25.86 -1.45 -18.86
CA LEU A 723 -26.27 -2.77 -19.34
C LEU A 723 -26.37 -3.78 -18.19
N ARG A 724 -25.37 -3.83 -17.30
CA ARG A 724 -25.35 -4.73 -16.14
C ARG A 724 -26.58 -4.54 -15.25
N VAL A 725 -26.89 -3.30 -14.91
CA VAL A 725 -27.99 -2.96 -13.99
C VAL A 725 -29.35 -3.22 -14.65
N MET A 726 -29.48 -2.93 -15.96
CA MET A 726 -30.71 -3.18 -16.68
C MET A 726 -30.99 -4.68 -16.94
N GLN A 727 -29.93 -5.49 -17.13
CA GLN A 727 -30.08 -6.96 -17.20
C GLN A 727 -30.52 -7.54 -15.87
N ALA A 728 -29.92 -7.13 -14.76
CA ALA A 728 -30.30 -7.56 -13.42
C ALA A 728 -31.78 -7.22 -13.09
N LYS A 729 -32.29 -6.09 -13.64
CA LYS A 729 -33.70 -5.73 -13.51
C LYS A 729 -34.62 -6.69 -14.29
N LYS A 730 -34.23 -7.12 -15.50
CA LYS A 730 -35.02 -8.09 -16.33
C LYS A 730 -35.04 -9.49 -15.73
N GLU A 731 -34.08 -9.89 -14.92
CA GLU A 731 -33.98 -11.20 -14.27
C GLU A 731 -34.74 -11.30 -12.95
N LYS A 732 -35.16 -10.17 -12.35
CA LYS A 732 -36.08 -10.17 -11.19
C LYS A 732 -37.53 -10.25 -11.71
N PRO A 733 -38.27 -11.37 -11.49
CA PRO A 733 -39.65 -11.43 -11.87
C PRO A 733 -40.43 -10.37 -11.09
N GLU A 734 -41.36 -9.69 -11.78
CA GLU A 734 -42.37 -8.85 -11.14
C GLU A 734 -43.14 -9.73 -10.12
N LEU A 735 -42.94 -9.47 -8.81
CA LEU A 735 -43.69 -10.03 -7.72
C LEU A 735 -44.97 -9.23 -7.51
#